data_0053cf8ba1c7919a57d6d23003ce9b9b
#
_entry.id   0053cf8ba1c7919a57d6d23003ce9b9b
#
_cell.length_a   1.000
_cell.length_b   1.000
_cell.length_c   1.000
_cell.angle_alpha   90.00
_cell.angle_beta   90.00
_cell.angle_gamma   90.00
#
_symmetry.space_group_name_H-M   'P 1'
#
loop_
_entity.id
_entity.type
_entity.pdbx_description
1 polymer ?
#
loop_
_entity_poly.entity_id
_entity_poly.type
_entity_poly.pdbx_seq_one_letter_code
_entity_poly.pdbx_strand_id
1 'polypeptide(L)'
;MHHSNILFSMLNFLYTVIIYPLIQLIEFAFMLFNNVFKNEGISVIGVSLAVSIGTLPLYIVAEHWQQVQRDIEKKLDPGIQRIKSVFKGDEQYMILTTFYRQNHYHPLMALRSSFGLLIQIPFFMAAYSFLSNLPVLQGRSFFFIKDMGQQDALFHIGSFPINVLPIAMTLINWVAGAIYTKGFKFKDKITIYGMALIFLVILYNSPAGLVVYWTMNNIFSLVKNIFYKIKNPLRALYIILVAAIIGLDGYLLFVHNGFLHKRLLMAAVFSIFLLTPLAVKFINYLVKTAFQPLMTNSKARLSLFLTSAVALALLAGFVVPSFVINSSAVEFADIDGCGNPLGFLYNSTIQMTGLLVFWPCCIYFLFHQRIQTLLSVFFATVLLIAMTNAFCFNGDYGNLSRLITFDSSITAAPLPQVLLNIFVILVVIAVPVVILKFNKIKILSTLITIVTLAEFAITAVHAGQINSAYSHYKKELASNVKEAESVTPVYHLTKTGKNVFVFMFDRAQSAYVEPIFETFPELYNSYDGFTFYKNTVSYNQGTLLGSPALFGGYEYTPAEMNKRNTEKLVDKHNEALLMLPRLFTEQSDFTATVSDLSWANYSWIPDMTITEPYKKITGYNVERKYTGLWVKENPDKVKANITSSSIKRNLVWFSLFKFVPLFARDSVYDDGMWWSSDNQTTDIMEYLDYYSALAFMKRLTDFTAETDSFFTIVNDTTHSGQKLQAPDFDPAMKITQKNPLELSSSDANIAMYKRIGEWLDYLKENGCYDNSRIIFVSDHGIGNPEGYSLSNYNGGIAGYYNPDHNNPILFMKDFNSHGKLKINNDFMTNADVPSMAVNGIIDNPVNPFTNKKITTINPKEKKASGVVITHNWRPGGNGLYTFKVPEQDWYTIKENIFDINNWEQGIK
;
A
#
# COMPACT_ATOMS: atom_id res chain seq x y z
N MET A 1 3.11 -34.52 -10.76
CA MET A 1 2.43 -33.27 -10.29
C MET A 1 2.54 -33.08 -8.76
N HIS A 2 2.26 -34.02 -7.89
CA HIS A 2 2.27 -33.81 -6.43
C HIS A 2 3.65 -33.43 -5.85
N HIS A 3 4.75 -34.07 -6.29
CA HIS A 3 6.12 -33.72 -5.86
C HIS A 3 6.59 -32.34 -6.34
N SER A 4 6.16 -31.90 -7.51
CA SER A 4 6.47 -30.58 -8.07
C SER A 4 5.81 -29.46 -7.24
N ASN A 5 4.54 -29.66 -6.80
CA ASN A 5 3.81 -28.68 -6.00
C ASN A 5 4.39 -28.54 -4.58
N ILE A 6 4.84 -29.64 -3.96
CA ILE A 6 5.47 -29.60 -2.63
C ILE A 6 6.81 -28.87 -2.69
N LEU A 7 7.65 -29.16 -3.69
CA LEU A 7 8.93 -28.49 -3.87
C LEU A 7 8.73 -26.96 -4.12
N PHE A 8 7.77 -26.60 -4.95
CA PHE A 8 7.43 -25.19 -5.22
C PHE A 8 6.95 -24.46 -3.95
N SER A 9 6.07 -25.08 -3.17
CA SER A 9 5.59 -24.54 -1.89
C SER A 9 6.74 -24.36 -0.89
N MET A 10 7.65 -25.30 -0.80
CA MET A 10 8.82 -25.22 0.08
C MET A 10 9.79 -24.13 -0.35
N LEU A 11 10.05 -23.97 -1.65
CA LEU A 11 10.90 -22.91 -2.18
C LEU A 11 10.28 -21.51 -1.92
N ASN A 12 8.97 -21.38 -2.11
CA ASN A 12 8.26 -20.14 -1.82
C ASN A 12 8.30 -19.79 -0.32
N PHE A 13 8.14 -20.77 0.56
CA PHE A 13 8.31 -20.57 2.01
C PHE A 13 9.73 -20.08 2.35
N LEU A 14 10.76 -20.74 1.83
CA LEU A 14 12.16 -20.33 2.06
C LEU A 14 12.45 -18.93 1.51
N TYR A 15 11.92 -18.62 0.33
CA TYR A 15 12.03 -17.28 -0.24
C TYR A 15 11.38 -16.23 0.65
N THR A 16 10.17 -16.48 1.16
CA THR A 16 9.43 -15.56 2.02
C THR A 16 10.10 -15.36 3.38
N VAL A 17 10.73 -16.41 3.95
CA VAL A 17 11.46 -16.29 5.24
C VAL A 17 12.82 -15.60 5.09
N ILE A 18 13.57 -15.93 4.04
CA ILE A 18 14.99 -15.57 3.94
C ILE A 18 15.19 -14.31 3.08
N ILE A 19 14.57 -14.27 1.89
CA ILE A 19 14.87 -13.26 0.88
C ILE A 19 13.93 -12.05 0.99
N TYR A 20 12.62 -12.29 1.13
CA TYR A 20 11.63 -11.23 1.09
C TYR A 20 11.81 -10.16 2.18
N PRO A 21 12.16 -10.49 3.45
CA PRO A 21 12.47 -9.47 4.46
C PRO A 21 13.66 -8.58 4.09
N LEU A 22 14.66 -9.14 3.39
CA LEU A 22 15.81 -8.38 2.91
C LEU A 22 15.41 -7.43 1.77
N ILE A 23 14.49 -7.86 0.88
CA ILE A 23 13.93 -6.99 -0.17
C ILE A 23 13.26 -5.78 0.47
N GLN A 24 12.43 -5.98 1.49
CA GLN A 24 11.76 -4.87 2.20
C GLN A 24 12.74 -3.91 2.88
N LEU A 25 13.82 -4.42 3.45
CA LEU A 25 14.87 -3.56 4.04
C LEU A 25 15.61 -2.76 2.96
N ILE A 26 15.85 -3.37 1.79
CA ILE A 26 16.50 -2.70 0.64
C ILE A 26 15.57 -1.63 0.07
N GLU A 27 14.29 -1.91 -0.07
CA GLU A 27 13.26 -0.96 -0.50
C GLU A 27 13.16 0.23 0.45
N PHE A 28 13.08 -0.03 1.74
CA PHE A 28 13.08 1.02 2.76
C PHE A 28 14.33 1.91 2.66
N ALA A 29 15.51 1.31 2.52
CA ALA A 29 16.73 2.06 2.35
C ALA A 29 16.70 2.92 1.07
N PHE A 30 16.20 2.36 -0.05
CA PHE A 30 16.03 3.11 -1.30
C PHE A 30 15.12 4.32 -1.12
N MET A 31 13.95 4.13 -0.54
CA MET A 31 12.99 5.20 -0.32
C MET A 31 13.51 6.26 0.67
N LEU A 32 14.24 5.84 1.72
CA LEU A 32 14.88 6.76 2.66
C LEU A 32 15.83 7.73 1.93
N PHE A 33 16.70 7.20 1.08
CA PHE A 33 17.64 8.03 0.32
C PHE A 33 16.91 8.84 -0.77
N ASN A 34 15.90 8.27 -1.41
CA ASN A 34 15.13 8.96 -2.44
C ASN A 34 14.33 10.13 -1.87
N ASN A 35 13.77 9.98 -0.68
CA ASN A 35 13.06 11.06 0.01
C ASN A 35 14.01 12.21 0.41
N VAL A 36 15.26 11.90 0.75
CA VAL A 36 16.27 12.91 1.13
C VAL A 36 16.87 13.60 -0.10
N PHE A 37 17.31 12.83 -1.09
CA PHE A 37 18.10 13.37 -2.22
C PHE A 37 17.28 13.63 -3.48
N LYS A 38 16.06 13.11 -3.58
CA LYS A 38 15.18 13.21 -4.75
C LYS A 38 15.90 12.85 -6.06
N ASN A 39 16.80 11.85 -5.99
CA ASN A 39 17.58 11.35 -7.11
C ASN A 39 17.77 9.83 -7.02
N GLU A 40 17.23 9.11 -7.97
CA GLU A 40 17.17 7.66 -7.97
C GLU A 40 18.58 7.02 -8.05
N GLY A 41 19.49 7.61 -8.79
CA GLY A 41 20.89 7.15 -8.91
C GLY A 41 21.66 7.26 -7.59
N ILE A 42 21.52 8.39 -6.89
CA ILE A 42 22.09 8.58 -5.56
C ILE A 42 21.45 7.60 -4.57
N SER A 43 20.15 7.34 -4.72
CA SER A 43 19.43 6.39 -3.86
C SER A 43 19.97 4.97 -4.03
N VAL A 44 20.26 4.53 -5.23
CA VAL A 44 20.90 3.22 -5.50
C VAL A 44 22.29 3.13 -4.85
N ILE A 45 23.08 4.21 -4.91
CA ILE A 45 24.38 4.29 -4.21
C ILE A 45 24.16 4.20 -2.69
N GLY A 46 23.19 4.92 -2.16
CA GLY A 46 22.81 4.90 -0.75
C GLY A 46 22.40 3.50 -0.28
N VAL A 47 21.61 2.80 -1.07
CA VAL A 47 21.25 1.38 -0.81
C VAL A 47 22.48 0.50 -0.73
N SER A 48 23.39 0.62 -1.70
CA SER A 48 24.63 -0.16 -1.69
C SER A 48 25.45 0.09 -0.41
N LEU A 49 25.55 1.34 0.01
CA LEU A 49 26.21 1.73 1.26
C LEU A 49 25.53 1.15 2.49
N ALA A 50 24.19 1.28 2.59
CA ALA A 50 23.40 0.80 3.71
C ALA A 50 23.52 -0.73 3.86
N VAL A 51 23.37 -1.47 2.76
CA VAL A 51 23.51 -2.94 2.75
C VAL A 51 24.94 -3.35 3.10
N SER A 52 25.96 -2.66 2.57
CA SER A 52 27.36 -2.94 2.88
C SER A 52 27.68 -2.72 4.35
N ILE A 53 27.16 -1.65 4.96
CA ILE A 53 27.34 -1.36 6.40
C ILE A 53 26.56 -2.38 7.24
N GLY A 54 25.33 -2.69 6.89
CA GLY A 54 24.49 -3.64 7.62
C GLY A 54 25.06 -5.07 7.61
N THR A 55 25.68 -5.47 6.51
CA THR A 55 26.30 -6.81 6.35
C THR A 55 27.75 -6.89 6.86
N LEU A 56 28.39 -5.73 7.13
CA LEU A 56 29.79 -5.67 7.57
C LEU A 56 30.12 -6.59 8.77
N PRO A 57 29.28 -6.68 9.84
CA PRO A 57 29.55 -7.58 10.95
C PRO A 57 29.60 -9.05 10.51
N LEU A 58 28.74 -9.47 9.57
CA LEU A 58 28.72 -10.83 9.05
C LEU A 58 29.96 -11.14 8.22
N TYR A 59 30.43 -10.17 7.43
CA TYR A 59 31.68 -10.29 6.67
C TYR A 59 32.89 -10.45 7.59
N ILE A 60 32.96 -9.68 8.69
CA ILE A 60 34.07 -9.80 9.67
C ILE A 60 34.13 -11.22 10.24
N VAL A 61 32.98 -11.79 10.61
CA VAL A 61 32.94 -13.16 11.11
C VAL A 61 33.33 -14.18 10.03
N ALA A 62 32.85 -13.98 8.81
CA ALA A 62 33.18 -14.86 7.68
C ALA A 62 34.68 -14.81 7.33
N GLU A 63 35.29 -13.60 7.30
CA GLU A 63 36.72 -13.42 7.09
C GLU A 63 37.57 -14.09 8.19
N HIS A 64 37.14 -13.98 9.45
CA HIS A 64 37.79 -14.66 10.58
C HIS A 64 37.73 -16.18 10.40
N TRP A 65 36.58 -16.77 10.03
CA TRP A 65 36.47 -18.20 9.81
C TRP A 65 37.30 -18.68 8.61
N GLN A 66 37.37 -17.89 7.55
CA GLN A 66 38.24 -18.17 6.42
C GLN A 66 39.72 -18.14 6.82
N GLN A 67 40.11 -17.19 7.66
CA GLN A 67 41.48 -17.10 8.15
C GLN A 67 41.84 -18.32 9.01
N VAL A 68 40.99 -18.70 9.95
CA VAL A 68 41.16 -19.90 10.79
C VAL A 68 41.31 -21.13 9.91
N GLN A 69 40.47 -21.28 8.88
CA GLN A 69 40.55 -22.42 7.95
C GLN A 69 41.90 -22.44 7.19
N ARG A 70 42.32 -21.30 6.66
CA ARG A 70 43.63 -21.17 5.96
C ARG A 70 44.81 -21.53 6.87
N ASP A 71 44.74 -21.10 8.12
CA ASP A 71 45.83 -21.41 9.10
C ASP A 71 45.87 -22.88 9.44
N ILE A 72 44.71 -23.57 9.57
CA ILE A 72 44.59 -25.04 9.73
C ILE A 72 45.16 -25.73 8.49
N GLU A 73 44.75 -25.34 7.28
CA GLU A 73 45.23 -25.93 6.04
C GLU A 73 46.74 -25.79 5.88
N LYS A 74 47.30 -24.59 6.17
CA LYS A 74 48.77 -24.40 6.15
C LYS A 74 49.49 -25.33 7.10
N LYS A 75 48.91 -25.59 8.28
CA LYS A 75 49.50 -26.49 9.29
C LYS A 75 49.43 -27.95 8.84
N LEU A 76 48.35 -28.37 8.19
CA LEU A 76 48.11 -29.75 7.77
C LEU A 76 48.75 -30.09 6.42
N ASP A 77 48.92 -29.11 5.52
CA ASP A 77 49.37 -29.28 4.15
C ASP A 77 50.66 -30.08 4.02
N PRO A 78 51.75 -29.83 4.80
CA PRO A 78 52.96 -30.61 4.71
C PRO A 78 52.76 -32.11 5.00
N GLY A 79 51.96 -32.43 6.00
CA GLY A 79 51.59 -33.82 6.36
C GLY A 79 50.74 -34.48 5.28
N ILE A 80 49.74 -33.74 4.75
CA ILE A 80 48.87 -34.22 3.65
C ILE A 80 49.69 -34.51 2.39
N GLN A 81 50.62 -33.62 2.00
CA GLN A 81 51.45 -33.81 0.82
C GLN A 81 52.40 -35.02 0.98
N ARG A 82 53.00 -35.18 2.17
CA ARG A 82 53.84 -36.34 2.46
C ARG A 82 53.06 -37.64 2.36
N ILE A 83 51.83 -37.72 2.93
CA ILE A 83 50.99 -38.90 2.83
C ILE A 83 50.62 -39.17 1.37
N LYS A 84 50.23 -38.15 0.61
CA LYS A 84 49.88 -38.30 -0.81
C LYS A 84 51.06 -38.68 -1.71
N SER A 85 52.27 -38.32 -1.36
CA SER A 85 53.48 -38.72 -2.13
C SER A 85 53.92 -40.17 -1.87
N VAL A 86 53.61 -40.69 -0.70
CA VAL A 86 54.08 -42.04 -0.29
C VAL A 86 53.00 -43.13 -0.53
N PHE A 87 51.73 -42.80 -0.20
CA PHE A 87 50.65 -43.82 -0.25
C PHE A 87 49.68 -43.54 -1.43
N LYS A 88 49.02 -44.58 -1.96
CA LYS A 88 48.04 -44.52 -3.03
C LYS A 88 46.83 -45.40 -2.73
N GLY A 89 45.69 -45.10 -3.40
CA GLY A 89 44.45 -45.87 -3.27
C GLY A 89 43.85 -45.86 -1.87
N ASP A 90 43.33 -47.00 -1.43
CA ASP A 90 42.61 -47.13 -0.15
C ASP A 90 43.52 -46.88 1.07
N GLU A 91 44.81 -47.27 0.95
CA GLU A 91 45.81 -47.00 1.99
C GLU A 91 45.99 -45.49 2.23
N GLN A 92 46.10 -44.71 1.16
CA GLN A 92 46.18 -43.26 1.22
C GLN A 92 44.96 -42.69 1.91
N TYR A 93 43.76 -43.18 1.56
CA TYR A 93 42.50 -42.71 2.14
C TYR A 93 42.44 -43.00 3.63
N MET A 94 42.78 -44.20 4.08
CA MET A 94 42.77 -44.60 5.48
C MET A 94 43.77 -43.76 6.31
N ILE A 95 44.98 -43.56 5.81
CA ILE A 95 46.00 -42.79 6.51
C ILE A 95 45.63 -41.29 6.57
N LEU A 96 45.10 -40.76 5.48
CA LEU A 96 44.59 -39.36 5.48
C LEU A 96 43.42 -39.16 6.44
N THR A 97 42.50 -40.10 6.48
CA THR A 97 41.35 -40.03 7.42
C THR A 97 41.82 -40.11 8.87
N THR A 98 42.79 -40.96 9.18
CA THR A 98 43.39 -41.07 10.51
C THR A 98 44.17 -39.81 10.88
N PHE A 99 44.95 -39.25 9.96
CA PHE A 99 45.68 -37.98 10.13
C PHE A 99 44.73 -36.82 10.41
N TYR A 100 43.63 -36.72 9.67
CA TYR A 100 42.61 -35.71 9.92
C TYR A 100 41.98 -35.87 11.29
N ARG A 101 41.63 -37.09 11.70
CA ARG A 101 41.06 -37.36 13.02
C ARG A 101 42.01 -37.01 14.16
N GLN A 102 43.29 -37.32 14.04
CA GLN A 102 44.33 -36.96 15.00
C GLN A 102 44.51 -35.45 15.14
N ASN A 103 44.32 -34.71 14.10
CA ASN A 103 44.39 -33.24 14.10
C ASN A 103 43.03 -32.58 14.34
N HIS A 104 42.00 -33.30 14.78
CA HIS A 104 40.65 -32.80 15.02
C HIS A 104 40.08 -32.03 13.81
N TYR A 105 40.45 -32.42 12.59
CA TYR A 105 40.01 -31.82 11.35
C TYR A 105 39.07 -32.76 10.61
N HIS A 106 37.94 -32.21 10.13
CA HIS A 106 37.00 -32.89 9.24
C HIS A 106 36.99 -32.20 7.86
N PRO A 107 37.04 -32.91 6.74
CA PRO A 107 37.05 -32.30 5.38
C PRO A 107 35.93 -31.33 5.13
N LEU A 108 34.73 -31.51 5.74
CA LEU A 108 33.62 -30.56 5.68
C LEU A 108 33.95 -29.21 6.29
N MET A 109 34.99 -29.09 7.15
CA MET A 109 35.42 -27.79 7.68
C MET A 109 35.99 -26.89 6.58
N ALA A 110 36.41 -27.44 5.43
CA ALA A 110 36.81 -26.68 4.26
C ALA A 110 35.66 -25.78 3.73
N LEU A 111 34.39 -26.15 3.97
CA LEU A 111 33.24 -25.29 3.65
C LEU A 111 33.27 -23.94 4.39
N ARG A 112 34.01 -23.83 5.48
CA ARG A 112 34.22 -22.55 6.19
C ARG A 112 34.91 -21.52 5.29
N SER A 113 35.69 -21.95 4.33
CA SER A 113 36.31 -21.06 3.33
C SER A 113 35.28 -20.42 2.39
N SER A 114 34.17 -21.14 2.12
CA SER A 114 33.09 -20.67 1.26
C SER A 114 31.98 -19.94 2.03
N PHE A 115 32.06 -19.88 3.37
CA PHE A 115 31.01 -19.28 4.19
C PHE A 115 30.74 -17.81 3.86
N GLY A 116 31.79 -17.04 3.54
CA GLY A 116 31.65 -15.66 3.11
C GLY A 116 30.84 -15.49 1.82
N LEU A 117 30.98 -16.45 0.89
CA LEU A 117 30.20 -16.48 -0.32
C LEU A 117 28.74 -16.87 -0.04
N LEU A 118 28.53 -17.93 0.77
CA LEU A 118 27.19 -18.41 1.09
C LEU A 118 26.34 -17.34 1.79
N ILE A 119 26.95 -16.52 2.64
CA ILE A 119 26.27 -15.45 3.35
C ILE A 119 25.84 -14.29 2.42
N GLN A 120 26.56 -14.12 1.28
CA GLN A 120 26.26 -13.09 0.31
C GLN A 120 25.07 -13.43 -0.58
N ILE A 121 24.79 -14.71 -0.83
CA ILE A 121 23.74 -15.16 -1.77
C ILE A 121 22.37 -14.57 -1.44
N PRO A 122 21.84 -14.60 -0.20
CA PRO A 122 20.56 -14.01 0.11
C PRO A 122 20.47 -12.51 -0.17
N PHE A 123 21.54 -11.77 0.18
CA PHE A 123 21.59 -10.32 -0.09
C PHE A 123 21.70 -10.01 -1.60
N PHE A 124 22.46 -10.85 -2.32
CA PHE A 124 22.52 -10.78 -3.78
C PHE A 124 21.14 -10.99 -4.39
N MET A 125 20.45 -12.07 -4.02
CA MET A 125 19.11 -12.39 -4.53
C MET A 125 18.10 -11.28 -4.22
N ALA A 126 18.16 -10.73 -3.01
CA ALA A 126 17.27 -9.65 -2.61
C ALA A 126 17.52 -8.36 -3.42
N ALA A 127 18.78 -7.93 -3.55
CA ALA A 127 19.13 -6.76 -4.34
C ALA A 127 18.84 -6.94 -5.83
N TYR A 128 19.12 -8.13 -6.37
CA TYR A 128 18.82 -8.48 -7.76
C TYR A 128 17.31 -8.42 -8.01
N SER A 129 16.51 -9.09 -7.17
CA SER A 129 15.05 -9.12 -7.29
C SER A 129 14.44 -7.72 -7.22
N PHE A 130 14.90 -6.88 -6.30
CA PHE A 130 14.39 -5.53 -6.14
C PHE A 130 14.80 -4.60 -7.29
N LEU A 131 16.11 -4.45 -7.54
CA LEU A 131 16.62 -3.44 -8.48
C LEU A 131 16.40 -3.80 -9.96
N SER A 132 16.28 -5.10 -10.32
CA SER A 132 15.97 -5.52 -11.68
C SER A 132 14.55 -5.18 -12.12
N ASN A 133 13.62 -5.07 -11.17
CA ASN A 133 12.19 -4.88 -11.43
C ASN A 133 11.67 -3.54 -10.90
N LEU A 134 12.56 -2.59 -10.56
CA LEU A 134 12.18 -1.32 -9.94
C LEU A 134 11.67 -0.33 -11.00
N PRO A 135 10.34 -0.06 -11.07
CA PRO A 135 9.75 0.76 -12.13
C PRO A 135 10.25 2.20 -12.14
N VAL A 136 10.55 2.75 -10.96
CA VAL A 136 11.02 4.14 -10.78
C VAL A 136 12.35 4.41 -11.51
N LEU A 137 13.16 3.37 -11.80
CA LEU A 137 14.41 3.52 -12.56
C LEU A 137 14.22 3.61 -14.07
N GLN A 138 13.06 3.23 -14.60
CA GLN A 138 12.81 3.23 -16.05
C GLN A 138 12.72 4.66 -16.59
N GLY A 139 13.48 4.93 -17.67
CA GLY A 139 13.57 6.25 -18.26
C GLY A 139 14.35 7.28 -17.43
N ARG A 140 14.93 6.89 -16.29
CA ARG A 140 15.74 7.79 -15.45
C ARG A 140 17.22 7.74 -15.82
N SER A 141 17.78 8.92 -16.11
CA SER A 141 19.19 9.06 -16.44
C SER A 141 20.03 9.33 -15.17
N PHE A 142 21.27 8.83 -15.17
CA PHE A 142 22.23 9.11 -14.12
C PHE A 142 23.66 9.16 -14.68
N PHE A 143 24.35 10.32 -14.57
CA PHE A 143 25.62 10.60 -15.21
C PHE A 143 25.58 10.31 -16.71
N PHE A 144 26.37 9.32 -17.19
CA PHE A 144 26.43 8.88 -18.58
C PHE A 144 25.42 7.77 -18.93
N ILE A 145 24.68 7.26 -17.95
CA ILE A 145 23.64 6.25 -18.12
C ILE A 145 22.38 6.96 -18.60
N LYS A 146 21.84 6.57 -19.75
CA LYS A 146 20.64 7.17 -20.32
C LYS A 146 19.37 6.68 -19.65
N ASP A 147 19.33 5.39 -19.28
CA ASP A 147 18.20 4.75 -18.61
C ASP A 147 18.72 3.73 -17.59
N MET A 148 18.46 3.99 -16.31
CA MET A 148 18.89 3.10 -15.23
C MET A 148 18.08 1.80 -15.18
N GLY A 149 16.88 1.77 -15.75
CA GLY A 149 16.02 0.58 -15.84
C GLY A 149 16.38 -0.36 -16.97
N GLN A 150 17.29 0.03 -17.87
CA GLN A 150 17.75 -0.76 -19.00
C GLN A 150 19.26 -1.02 -18.91
N GLN A 151 19.79 -1.90 -19.77
CA GLN A 151 21.22 -2.09 -19.89
C GLN A 151 21.89 -0.78 -20.37
N ASP A 152 23.17 -0.54 -19.99
CA ASP A 152 23.84 0.74 -20.28
C ASP A 152 24.12 0.97 -21.75
N ALA A 153 24.34 -0.09 -22.55
CA ALA A 153 24.50 -0.08 -24.01
C ALA A 153 25.27 1.16 -24.55
N LEU A 154 26.41 1.51 -23.90
CA LEU A 154 27.11 2.78 -24.12
C LEU A 154 27.69 2.88 -25.54
N PHE A 155 28.13 1.75 -26.07
CA PHE A 155 28.65 1.61 -27.41
C PHE A 155 27.97 0.45 -28.16
N HIS A 156 27.95 0.50 -29.48
CA HIS A 156 27.46 -0.58 -30.32
C HIS A 156 28.52 -0.99 -31.35
N ILE A 157 28.70 -2.29 -31.52
CA ILE A 157 29.49 -2.86 -32.63
C ILE A 157 28.51 -3.58 -33.56
N GLY A 158 28.12 -2.91 -34.64
CA GLY A 158 27.00 -3.36 -35.47
C GLY A 158 25.68 -3.31 -34.67
N SER A 159 24.96 -4.43 -34.62
CA SER A 159 23.73 -4.58 -33.82
C SER A 159 23.97 -5.02 -32.35
N PHE A 160 25.23 -5.29 -31.98
CA PHE A 160 25.56 -5.80 -30.63
C PHE A 160 25.85 -4.66 -29.66
N PRO A 161 25.11 -4.51 -28.55
CA PRO A 161 25.37 -3.50 -27.53
C PRO A 161 26.56 -3.88 -26.65
N ILE A 162 27.46 -2.94 -26.39
CA ILE A 162 28.56 -3.11 -25.44
C ILE A 162 28.18 -2.43 -24.14
N ASN A 163 27.98 -3.25 -23.10
CA ASN A 163 27.68 -2.81 -21.76
C ASN A 163 28.98 -2.55 -20.99
N VAL A 164 29.33 -1.26 -20.82
CA VAL A 164 30.59 -0.83 -20.23
C VAL A 164 30.59 -0.95 -18.70
N LEU A 165 29.48 -0.70 -18.05
CA LEU A 165 29.37 -0.76 -16.60
C LEU A 165 29.73 -2.14 -16.01
N PRO A 166 29.22 -3.28 -16.51
CA PRO A 166 29.61 -4.59 -16.02
C PRO A 166 31.10 -4.89 -16.20
N ILE A 167 31.69 -4.41 -17.29
CA ILE A 167 33.14 -4.53 -17.55
C ILE A 167 33.94 -3.70 -16.52
N ALA A 168 33.56 -2.43 -16.32
CA ALA A 168 34.20 -1.55 -15.34
C ALA A 168 34.06 -2.11 -13.91
N MET A 169 32.88 -2.61 -13.54
CA MET A 169 32.65 -3.30 -12.28
C MET A 169 33.61 -4.48 -12.09
N THR A 170 33.80 -5.29 -13.13
CA THR A 170 34.69 -6.47 -13.06
C THR A 170 36.15 -6.04 -12.91
N LEU A 171 36.60 -4.99 -13.59
CA LEU A 171 37.95 -4.44 -13.43
C LEU A 171 38.18 -3.91 -12.01
N ILE A 172 37.20 -3.18 -11.43
CA ILE A 172 37.26 -2.71 -10.05
C ILE A 172 37.36 -3.91 -9.09
N ASN A 173 36.58 -4.95 -9.32
CA ASN A 173 36.61 -6.16 -8.51
C ASN A 173 37.97 -6.89 -8.62
N TRP A 174 38.59 -6.93 -9.78
CA TRP A 174 39.95 -7.48 -9.94
C TRP A 174 40.99 -6.69 -9.21
N VAL A 175 40.92 -5.34 -9.25
CA VAL A 175 41.81 -4.47 -8.47
C VAL A 175 41.64 -4.70 -6.96
N ALA A 176 40.40 -4.75 -6.50
CA ALA A 176 40.07 -5.04 -5.10
C ALA A 176 40.58 -6.43 -4.68
N GLY A 177 40.40 -7.44 -5.55
CA GLY A 177 40.89 -8.79 -5.39
C GLY A 177 42.42 -8.86 -5.34
N ALA A 178 43.16 -8.13 -6.17
CA ALA A 178 44.61 -8.06 -6.17
C ALA A 178 45.17 -7.50 -4.83
N ILE A 179 44.54 -6.47 -4.29
CA ILE A 179 44.89 -5.88 -2.99
C ILE A 179 44.62 -6.83 -1.83
N TYR A 180 43.46 -7.54 -1.88
CA TYR A 180 43.05 -8.48 -0.86
C TYR A 180 43.90 -9.76 -0.85
N THR A 181 44.22 -10.31 -2.03
CA THR A 181 44.91 -11.60 -2.20
C THR A 181 46.42 -11.52 -2.16
N LYS A 182 46.98 -10.38 -1.79
CA LYS A 182 48.44 -10.22 -1.66
C LYS A 182 49.00 -11.25 -0.66
N GLY A 183 49.82 -12.19 -1.16
CA GLY A 183 50.39 -13.28 -0.36
C GLY A 183 49.60 -14.57 -0.32
N PHE A 184 48.45 -14.67 -1.06
CA PHE A 184 47.67 -15.92 -1.13
C PHE A 184 48.24 -16.88 -2.19
N LYS A 185 47.94 -18.21 -2.02
CA LYS A 185 48.26 -19.22 -3.00
C LYS A 185 47.54 -18.95 -4.33
N PHE A 186 48.10 -19.38 -5.46
CA PHE A 186 47.54 -19.18 -6.79
C PHE A 186 46.10 -19.72 -6.95
N LYS A 187 45.82 -20.87 -6.35
CA LYS A 187 44.46 -21.48 -6.33
C LYS A 187 43.41 -20.53 -5.73
N ASP A 188 43.73 -19.86 -4.62
CA ASP A 188 42.79 -18.95 -3.94
C ASP A 188 42.54 -17.69 -4.76
N LYS A 189 43.60 -17.24 -5.48
CA LYS A 189 43.47 -16.11 -6.41
C LYS A 189 42.55 -16.43 -7.58
N ILE A 190 42.73 -17.60 -8.22
CA ILE A 190 41.87 -18.03 -9.35
C ILE A 190 40.41 -18.04 -8.96
N THR A 191 40.06 -18.50 -7.74
CA THR A 191 38.66 -18.53 -7.27
C THR A 191 38.05 -17.14 -7.23
N ILE A 192 38.77 -16.13 -6.74
CA ILE A 192 38.28 -14.74 -6.64
C ILE A 192 38.14 -14.11 -8.03
N TYR A 193 39.12 -14.27 -8.90
CA TYR A 193 39.07 -13.73 -10.26
C TYR A 193 38.02 -14.44 -11.13
N GLY A 194 37.85 -15.76 -10.95
CA GLY A 194 36.82 -16.56 -11.63
C GLY A 194 35.41 -16.16 -11.22
N MET A 195 35.19 -15.88 -9.93
CA MET A 195 33.91 -15.35 -9.47
C MET A 195 33.57 -14.00 -10.10
N ALA A 196 34.53 -13.10 -10.26
CA ALA A 196 34.29 -11.82 -10.89
C ALA A 196 33.87 -11.99 -12.38
N LEU A 197 34.42 -12.99 -13.09
CA LEU A 197 33.98 -13.32 -14.45
C LEU A 197 32.57 -13.92 -14.49
N ILE A 198 32.23 -14.77 -13.53
CA ILE A 198 30.87 -15.32 -13.43
C ILE A 198 29.84 -14.16 -13.22
N PHE A 199 30.16 -13.21 -12.34
CA PHE A 199 29.31 -12.03 -12.16
C PHE A 199 29.24 -11.15 -13.39
N LEU A 200 30.33 -11.03 -14.18
CA LEU A 200 30.29 -10.32 -15.45
C LEU A 200 29.23 -10.94 -16.40
N VAL A 201 29.23 -12.27 -16.53
CA VAL A 201 28.28 -12.98 -17.41
C VAL A 201 26.84 -12.80 -16.92
N ILE A 202 26.61 -12.96 -15.60
CA ILE A 202 25.24 -12.84 -15.00
C ILE A 202 24.70 -11.41 -15.14
N LEU A 203 25.53 -10.40 -14.93
CA LEU A 203 25.12 -9.00 -14.86
C LEU A 203 25.28 -8.27 -16.19
N TYR A 204 25.80 -8.91 -17.25
CA TYR A 204 26.11 -8.23 -18.51
C TYR A 204 24.88 -7.56 -19.14
N ASN A 205 23.75 -8.25 -19.15
CA ASN A 205 22.47 -7.75 -19.70
C ASN A 205 21.51 -7.23 -18.63
N SER A 206 22.00 -6.98 -17.41
CA SER A 206 21.19 -6.48 -16.32
C SER A 206 20.97 -4.97 -16.43
N PRO A 207 19.87 -4.44 -15.81
CA PRO A 207 19.63 -3.00 -15.74
C PRO A 207 20.81 -2.24 -15.13
N ALA A 208 21.13 -1.08 -15.69
CA ALA A 208 22.29 -0.27 -15.29
C ALA A 208 22.25 0.10 -13.79
N GLY A 209 21.05 0.37 -13.22
CA GLY A 209 20.89 0.63 -11.79
C GLY A 209 21.39 -0.52 -10.89
N LEU A 210 21.13 -1.76 -11.26
CA LEU A 210 21.66 -2.93 -10.56
C LEU A 210 23.19 -3.03 -10.67
N VAL A 211 23.74 -2.73 -11.84
CA VAL A 211 25.20 -2.76 -12.05
C VAL A 211 25.88 -1.63 -11.26
N VAL A 212 25.28 -0.44 -11.18
CA VAL A 212 25.75 0.66 -10.30
C VAL A 212 25.78 0.21 -8.84
N TYR A 213 24.72 -0.42 -8.34
CA TYR A 213 24.69 -0.96 -6.98
C TYR A 213 25.90 -1.90 -6.72
N TRP A 214 26.16 -2.85 -7.61
CA TRP A 214 27.26 -3.79 -7.47
C TRP A 214 28.62 -3.13 -7.61
N THR A 215 28.76 -2.16 -8.48
CA THR A 215 29.98 -1.37 -8.62
C THR A 215 30.31 -0.65 -7.32
N MET A 216 29.33 -0.01 -6.71
CA MET A 216 29.49 0.68 -5.44
C MET A 216 29.78 -0.27 -4.28
N ASN A 217 29.17 -1.45 -4.26
CA ASN A 217 29.47 -2.49 -3.28
C ASN A 217 30.94 -2.97 -3.39
N ASN A 218 31.47 -3.13 -4.62
CA ASN A 218 32.87 -3.47 -4.84
C ASN A 218 33.81 -2.33 -4.42
N ILE A 219 33.45 -1.08 -4.68
CA ILE A 219 34.21 0.11 -4.22
C ILE A 219 34.21 0.17 -2.70
N PHE A 220 33.07 -0.06 -2.05
CA PHE A 220 32.98 -0.12 -0.59
C PHE A 220 33.91 -1.21 -0.02
N SER A 221 33.91 -2.41 -0.63
CA SER A 221 34.78 -3.50 -0.22
C SER A 221 36.27 -3.14 -0.37
N LEU A 222 36.64 -2.43 -1.46
CA LEU A 222 37.99 -1.90 -1.66
C LEU A 222 38.36 -0.90 -0.57
N VAL A 223 37.51 0.09 -0.31
CA VAL A 223 37.69 1.11 0.74
C VAL A 223 37.85 0.44 2.10
N LYS A 224 36.97 -0.54 2.43
CA LYS A 224 37.03 -1.32 3.67
C LYS A 224 38.42 -1.99 3.82
N ASN A 225 38.92 -2.64 2.78
CA ASN A 225 40.21 -3.34 2.82
C ASN A 225 41.38 -2.40 3.00
N ILE A 226 41.33 -1.18 2.48
CA ILE A 226 42.33 -0.12 2.70
C ILE A 226 42.21 0.40 4.14
N PHE A 227 40.99 0.58 4.59
CA PHE A 227 40.67 1.15 5.91
C PHE A 227 41.18 0.27 7.06
N TYR A 228 41.09 -1.05 6.95
CA TYR A 228 41.64 -1.97 7.94
C TYR A 228 43.16 -1.90 8.08
N LYS A 229 43.90 -1.28 7.13
CA LYS A 229 45.34 -1.06 7.23
C LYS A 229 45.69 0.20 8.02
N ILE A 230 44.72 1.02 8.40
CA ILE A 230 44.93 2.26 9.18
C ILE A 230 45.23 1.89 10.64
N LYS A 231 46.19 2.57 11.28
CA LYS A 231 46.65 2.30 12.64
C LYS A 231 45.52 2.37 13.72
N ASN A 232 44.52 3.26 13.53
CA ASN A 232 43.39 3.43 14.43
C ASN A 232 42.06 3.52 13.63
N PRO A 233 41.49 2.42 13.10
CA PRO A 233 40.37 2.47 12.20
C PRO A 233 39.08 3.02 12.83
N LEU A 234 38.77 2.69 14.09
CA LEU A 234 37.57 3.17 14.77
C LEU A 234 37.60 4.70 15.00
N ARG A 235 38.77 5.28 15.27
CA ARG A 235 38.91 6.73 15.43
C ARG A 235 38.73 7.44 14.09
N ALA A 236 39.30 6.88 13.03
CA ALA A 236 39.15 7.43 11.69
C ALA A 236 37.65 7.35 11.23
N LEU A 237 36.96 6.22 11.52
CA LEU A 237 35.56 6.06 11.24
C LEU A 237 34.70 7.10 11.97
N TYR A 238 34.99 7.37 13.25
CA TYR A 238 34.28 8.39 14.00
C TYR A 238 34.47 9.80 13.43
N ILE A 239 35.71 10.13 12.98
CA ILE A 239 35.98 11.42 12.33
C ILE A 239 35.18 11.55 11.02
N ILE A 240 35.12 10.46 10.21
CA ILE A 240 34.32 10.42 8.97
C ILE A 240 32.85 10.59 9.29
N LEU A 241 32.32 9.89 10.31
CA LEU A 241 30.94 10.03 10.77
C LEU A 241 30.63 11.48 11.17
N VAL A 242 31.50 12.13 11.96
CA VAL A 242 31.29 13.53 12.34
C VAL A 242 31.28 14.46 11.13
N ALA A 243 32.22 14.29 10.19
CA ALA A 243 32.26 15.08 8.96
C ALA A 243 30.99 14.86 8.10
N ALA A 244 30.54 13.61 7.98
CA ALA A 244 29.32 13.25 7.22
C ALA A 244 28.06 13.86 7.87
N ILE A 245 27.92 13.83 9.20
CA ILE A 245 26.80 14.43 9.91
C ILE A 245 26.80 15.94 9.74
N ILE A 246 27.94 16.61 9.92
CA ILE A 246 28.04 18.06 9.71
C ILE A 246 27.68 18.45 8.28
N GLY A 247 28.13 17.67 7.28
CA GLY A 247 27.79 17.89 5.87
C GLY A 247 26.29 17.69 5.60
N LEU A 248 25.69 16.62 6.17
CA LEU A 248 24.28 16.30 6.01
C LEU A 248 23.39 17.33 6.72
N ASP A 249 23.71 17.71 7.95
CA ASP A 249 22.99 18.73 8.69
C ASP A 249 23.07 20.09 7.97
N GLY A 250 24.24 20.42 7.42
CA GLY A 250 24.41 21.60 6.58
C GLY A 250 23.55 21.55 5.34
N TYR A 251 23.51 20.43 4.62
CA TYR A 251 22.63 20.24 3.48
C TYR A 251 21.16 20.39 3.86
N LEU A 252 20.71 19.70 4.92
CA LEU A 252 19.32 19.75 5.39
C LEU A 252 18.89 21.16 5.81
N LEU A 253 19.76 21.91 6.46
CA LEU A 253 19.42 23.23 7.00
C LEU A 253 19.49 24.34 5.95
N PHE A 254 20.40 24.26 4.98
CA PHE A 254 20.72 25.37 4.07
C PHE A 254 20.34 25.11 2.60
N VAL A 255 20.25 23.86 2.16
CA VAL A 255 20.03 23.50 0.74
C VAL A 255 18.69 22.81 0.52
N HIS A 256 18.27 21.93 1.44
CA HIS A 256 17.05 21.15 1.27
C HIS A 256 15.80 22.02 1.40
N ASN A 257 14.89 21.94 0.39
CA ASN A 257 13.60 22.63 0.39
C ASN A 257 12.55 21.80 1.13
N GLY A 258 12.13 22.24 2.30
CA GLY A 258 11.11 21.55 3.11
C GLY A 258 10.75 22.39 4.34
N PHE A 259 9.71 22.02 5.07
CA PHE A 259 9.29 22.72 6.28
C PHE A 259 10.41 22.77 7.31
N LEU A 260 10.70 23.95 7.82
CA LEU A 260 11.82 24.20 8.75
C LEU A 260 11.82 23.25 9.96
N HIS A 261 10.65 23.01 10.57
CA HIS A 261 10.52 22.11 11.72
C HIS A 261 10.91 20.66 11.40
N LYS A 262 10.54 20.14 10.20
CA LYS A 262 10.93 18.78 9.75
C LYS A 262 12.46 18.72 9.53
N ARG A 263 13.05 19.73 8.91
CA ARG A 263 14.51 19.83 8.70
C ARG A 263 15.28 19.87 10.00
N LEU A 264 14.83 20.69 10.97
CA LEU A 264 15.42 20.77 12.31
C LEU A 264 15.34 19.44 13.06
N LEU A 265 14.20 18.76 12.98
CA LEU A 265 14.03 17.45 13.60
C LEU A 265 14.98 16.41 12.98
N MET A 266 15.09 16.37 11.66
CA MET A 266 16.01 15.45 10.97
C MET A 266 17.47 15.72 11.34
N ALA A 267 17.91 16.99 11.34
CA ALA A 267 19.25 17.36 11.75
C ALA A 267 19.52 16.99 13.22
N ALA A 268 18.56 17.22 14.13
CA ALA A 268 18.68 16.80 15.51
C ALA A 268 18.83 15.26 15.66
N VAL A 269 18.05 14.48 14.90
CA VAL A 269 18.17 13.01 14.88
C VAL A 269 19.54 12.55 14.38
N PHE A 270 20.07 13.15 13.31
CA PHE A 270 21.42 12.81 12.84
C PHE A 270 22.50 13.23 13.84
N SER A 271 22.35 14.40 14.47
CA SER A 271 23.30 14.87 15.50
C SER A 271 23.36 13.93 16.72
N ILE A 272 22.32 13.13 17.02
CA ILE A 272 22.38 12.11 18.10
C ILE A 272 23.51 11.11 17.87
N PHE A 273 23.85 10.78 16.64
CA PHE A 273 24.94 9.85 16.33
C PHE A 273 26.32 10.39 16.72
N LEU A 274 26.47 11.71 16.94
CA LEU A 274 27.71 12.31 17.49
C LEU A 274 27.97 11.83 18.93
N LEU A 275 26.93 11.40 19.64
CA LEU A 275 27.02 10.86 21.01
C LEU A 275 27.46 9.37 21.02
N THR A 276 27.78 8.76 19.88
CA THR A 276 28.22 7.35 19.80
C THR A 276 29.28 6.95 20.80
N PRO A 277 30.37 7.72 21.05
CA PRO A 277 31.38 7.34 22.06
C PRO A 277 30.82 7.30 23.49
N LEU A 278 29.91 8.20 23.85
CA LEU A 278 29.22 8.21 25.14
C LEU A 278 28.28 7.02 25.26
N ALA A 279 27.49 6.73 24.19
CA ALA A 279 26.61 5.59 24.12
C ALA A 279 27.39 4.27 24.29
N VAL A 280 28.51 4.11 23.63
CA VAL A 280 29.38 2.92 23.79
C VAL A 280 29.90 2.78 25.21
N LYS A 281 30.37 3.89 25.86
CA LYS A 281 30.78 3.87 27.26
C LYS A 281 29.62 3.47 28.18
N PHE A 282 28.44 4.03 27.98
CA PHE A 282 27.24 3.73 28.76
C PHE A 282 26.80 2.27 28.60
N ILE A 283 26.74 1.75 27.36
CA ILE A 283 26.44 0.34 27.10
C ILE A 283 27.44 -0.58 27.79
N ASN A 284 28.74 -0.27 27.69
CA ASN A 284 29.79 -1.05 28.38
C ASN A 284 29.62 -1.03 29.90
N TYR A 285 29.19 0.09 30.48
CA TYR A 285 28.85 0.18 31.89
C TYR A 285 27.65 -0.73 32.23
N LEU A 286 26.57 -0.68 31.44
CA LEU A 286 25.39 -1.52 31.65
C LEU A 286 25.73 -3.02 31.55
N VAL A 287 26.55 -3.42 30.58
CA VAL A 287 26.99 -4.81 30.41
C VAL A 287 27.76 -5.32 31.62
N LYS A 288 28.61 -4.46 32.21
CA LYS A 288 29.41 -4.81 33.40
C LYS A 288 28.61 -4.79 34.70
N THR A 289 27.49 -4.08 34.76
CA THR A 289 26.69 -3.88 35.99
C THR A 289 25.33 -4.56 35.87
N ALA A 290 24.38 -3.96 35.16
CA ALA A 290 23.00 -4.40 35.11
C ALA A 290 22.82 -5.72 34.37
N PHE A 291 23.59 -5.96 33.28
CA PHE A 291 23.40 -7.15 32.42
C PHE A 291 24.29 -8.34 32.80
N GLN A 292 25.05 -8.25 33.90
CA GLN A 292 25.92 -9.31 34.37
C GLN A 292 25.17 -10.66 34.60
N PRO A 293 23.95 -10.69 35.12
CA PRO A 293 23.20 -11.96 35.28
C PRO A 293 22.94 -12.68 33.95
N LEU A 294 22.73 -11.95 32.85
CA LEU A 294 22.57 -12.52 31.51
C LEU A 294 23.91 -12.93 30.89
N MET A 295 24.98 -12.21 31.20
CA MET A 295 26.34 -12.54 30.74
C MET A 295 26.75 -13.94 31.25
N THR A 296 26.46 -14.25 32.50
CA THR A 296 26.89 -15.51 33.16
C THR A 296 25.96 -16.69 32.89
N ASN A 297 24.68 -16.45 32.56
CA ASN A 297 23.69 -17.48 32.35
C ASN A 297 23.29 -17.60 30.86
N SER A 298 23.95 -18.49 30.14
CA SER A 298 23.70 -18.70 28.69
C SER A 298 22.28 -19.23 28.37
N LYS A 299 21.70 -20.09 29.23
CA LYS A 299 20.35 -20.63 29.03
C LYS A 299 19.31 -19.53 29.18
N ALA A 300 19.41 -18.73 30.25
CA ALA A 300 18.50 -17.60 30.47
C ALA A 300 18.61 -16.52 29.37
N ARG A 301 19.83 -16.25 28.91
CA ARG A 301 20.08 -15.32 27.79
C ARG A 301 19.42 -15.79 26.50
N LEU A 302 19.61 -17.06 26.11
CA LEU A 302 19.01 -17.62 24.91
C LEU A 302 17.48 -17.68 25.03
N SER A 303 16.96 -18.13 26.17
CA SER A 303 15.52 -18.17 26.41
C SER A 303 14.89 -16.78 26.28
N LEU A 304 15.45 -15.75 26.95
CA LEU A 304 14.95 -14.39 26.86
C LEU A 304 14.96 -13.87 25.41
N PHE A 305 16.03 -14.15 24.66
CA PHE A 305 16.14 -13.74 23.26
C PHE A 305 15.06 -14.41 22.41
N LEU A 306 14.96 -15.75 22.46
CA LEU A 306 14.03 -16.49 21.61
C LEU A 306 12.57 -16.19 21.92
N THR A 307 12.19 -16.15 23.22
CA THR A 307 10.81 -15.82 23.59
C THR A 307 10.42 -14.40 23.16
N SER A 308 11.30 -13.42 23.35
CA SER A 308 11.05 -12.05 22.91
C SER A 308 11.00 -11.92 21.39
N ALA A 309 11.86 -12.61 20.67
CA ALA A 309 11.90 -12.58 19.21
C ALA A 309 10.64 -13.23 18.61
N VAL A 310 10.21 -14.38 19.13
CA VAL A 310 8.98 -15.07 18.72
C VAL A 310 7.75 -14.25 19.05
N ALA A 311 7.66 -13.68 20.26
CA ALA A 311 6.56 -12.79 20.62
C ALA A 311 6.48 -11.58 19.70
N LEU A 312 7.60 -10.92 19.45
CA LEU A 312 7.63 -9.76 18.55
C LEU A 312 7.24 -10.12 17.11
N ALA A 313 7.66 -11.30 16.63
CA ALA A 313 7.28 -11.80 15.30
C ALA A 313 5.78 -12.12 15.22
N LEU A 314 5.22 -12.71 16.28
CA LEU A 314 3.79 -13.02 16.37
C LEU A 314 2.96 -11.72 16.46
N LEU A 315 3.40 -10.78 17.30
CA LEU A 315 2.74 -9.46 17.43
C LEU A 315 2.70 -8.73 16.09
N ALA A 316 3.85 -8.67 15.38
CA ALA A 316 3.97 -7.94 14.13
C ALA A 316 3.36 -8.66 12.92
N GLY A 317 3.44 -9.99 12.90
CA GLY A 317 3.05 -10.78 11.73
C GLY A 317 1.61 -11.29 11.79
N PHE A 318 1.04 -11.45 12.99
CA PHE A 318 -0.31 -11.96 13.16
C PHE A 318 -1.21 -11.05 13.98
N VAL A 319 -0.83 -10.74 15.22
CA VAL A 319 -1.75 -10.08 16.17
C VAL A 319 -2.20 -8.73 15.65
N VAL A 320 -1.29 -7.82 15.31
CA VAL A 320 -1.65 -6.49 14.81
C VAL A 320 -2.35 -6.56 13.44
N PRO A 321 -1.86 -7.32 12.44
CA PRO A 321 -2.57 -7.51 11.18
C PRO A 321 -3.96 -8.13 11.35
N SER A 322 -4.15 -9.02 12.31
CA SER A 322 -5.44 -9.67 12.54
C SER A 322 -6.53 -8.70 13.00
N PHE A 323 -6.19 -7.61 13.70
CA PHE A 323 -7.16 -6.57 14.04
C PHE A 323 -7.70 -5.86 12.79
N VAL A 324 -6.83 -5.62 11.79
CA VAL A 324 -7.22 -5.03 10.51
C VAL A 324 -8.17 -5.97 9.77
N ILE A 325 -7.74 -7.21 9.54
CA ILE A 325 -8.53 -8.18 8.76
C ILE A 325 -9.82 -8.56 9.49
N ASN A 326 -9.82 -8.67 10.83
CA ASN A 326 -11.01 -9.04 11.59
C ASN A 326 -12.06 -7.94 11.62
N SER A 327 -11.68 -6.67 11.43
CA SER A 327 -12.66 -5.56 11.34
C SER A 327 -13.47 -5.59 10.05
N SER A 328 -12.96 -6.17 8.98
CA SER A 328 -13.60 -6.26 7.66
C SER A 328 -13.11 -7.50 6.88
N ALA A 329 -13.28 -8.69 7.46
CA ALA A 329 -12.72 -9.94 6.92
C ALA A 329 -13.18 -10.23 5.47
N VAL A 330 -14.37 -9.78 5.09
CA VAL A 330 -14.94 -9.97 3.75
C VAL A 330 -14.14 -9.21 2.69
N GLU A 331 -13.64 -8.03 3.01
CA GLU A 331 -12.84 -7.21 2.07
C GLU A 331 -11.50 -7.84 1.68
N PHE A 332 -11.00 -8.75 2.54
CA PHE A 332 -9.76 -9.49 2.30
C PHE A 332 -10.02 -10.89 1.73
N ALA A 333 -11.28 -11.23 1.42
CA ALA A 333 -11.64 -12.55 0.90
C ALA A 333 -11.46 -12.61 -0.62
N ASP A 334 -11.05 -13.78 -1.10
CA ASP A 334 -10.95 -14.15 -2.53
C ASP A 334 -10.11 -13.18 -3.40
N ILE A 335 -9.07 -12.59 -2.81
CA ILE A 335 -8.12 -11.73 -3.52
C ILE A 335 -6.98 -12.58 -4.08
N ASP A 336 -6.79 -12.55 -5.40
CA ASP A 336 -5.63 -13.08 -6.15
C ASP A 336 -5.03 -14.40 -5.62
N GLY A 337 -5.81 -15.46 -5.63
CA GLY A 337 -5.37 -16.79 -5.19
C GLY A 337 -5.23 -16.94 -3.67
N CYS A 338 -5.56 -15.90 -2.89
CA CYS A 338 -5.67 -15.95 -1.45
C CYS A 338 -7.15 -16.02 -1.08
N GLY A 339 -7.79 -17.18 -1.22
CA GLY A 339 -9.22 -17.33 -0.98
C GLY A 339 -9.62 -16.94 0.45
N ASN A 340 -9.02 -17.59 1.45
CA ASN A 340 -9.28 -17.26 2.85
C ASN A 340 -8.34 -16.13 3.33
N PRO A 341 -8.85 -15.05 3.96
CA PRO A 341 -8.06 -13.95 4.49
C PRO A 341 -6.94 -14.36 5.46
N LEU A 342 -7.04 -15.52 6.11
CA LEU A 342 -5.96 -16.09 6.92
C LEU A 342 -4.67 -16.31 6.12
N GLY A 343 -4.74 -16.43 4.80
CA GLY A 343 -3.57 -16.51 3.92
C GLY A 343 -2.68 -15.29 3.99
N PHE A 344 -3.24 -14.11 4.17
CA PHE A 344 -2.48 -12.86 4.39
C PHE A 344 -1.76 -12.89 5.75
N LEU A 345 -2.45 -13.33 6.81
CA LEU A 345 -1.86 -13.45 8.16
C LEU A 345 -0.76 -14.51 8.20
N TYR A 346 -0.95 -15.62 7.51
CA TYR A 346 0.10 -16.63 7.36
C TYR A 346 1.35 -16.04 6.68
N ASN A 347 1.15 -15.29 5.59
CA ASN A 347 2.26 -14.68 4.86
C ASN A 347 3.00 -13.62 5.70
N SER A 348 2.29 -12.68 6.34
CA SER A 348 2.90 -11.67 7.21
C SER A 348 3.63 -12.28 8.41
N THR A 349 3.08 -13.35 8.99
CA THR A 349 3.74 -14.10 10.07
C THR A 349 5.05 -14.73 9.63
N ILE A 350 5.08 -15.33 8.43
CA ILE A 350 6.30 -15.93 7.87
C ILE A 350 7.35 -14.85 7.60
N GLN A 351 6.96 -13.73 7.01
CA GLN A 351 7.86 -12.59 6.77
C GLN A 351 8.47 -12.07 8.08
N MET A 352 7.63 -11.84 9.10
CA MET A 352 8.08 -11.36 10.40
C MET A 352 8.92 -12.39 11.15
N THR A 353 8.63 -13.68 10.99
CA THR A 353 9.50 -14.76 11.48
C THR A 353 10.88 -14.69 10.81
N GLY A 354 10.93 -14.44 9.52
CA GLY A 354 12.18 -14.21 8.80
C GLY A 354 12.98 -13.04 9.37
N LEU A 355 12.33 -11.88 9.48
CA LEU A 355 12.97 -10.64 9.91
C LEU A 355 13.36 -10.63 11.39
N LEU A 356 12.50 -11.14 12.28
CA LEU A 356 12.63 -10.99 13.73
C LEU A 356 13.13 -12.24 14.45
N VAL A 357 13.06 -13.41 13.81
CA VAL A 357 13.56 -14.67 14.40
C VAL A 357 14.74 -15.23 13.60
N PHE A 358 14.54 -15.52 12.32
CA PHE A 358 15.57 -16.20 11.52
C PHE A 358 16.88 -15.40 11.42
N TRP A 359 16.83 -14.19 10.90
CA TRP A 359 18.02 -13.36 10.74
C TRP A 359 18.67 -12.97 12.07
N PRO A 360 17.92 -12.53 13.11
CA PRO A 360 18.49 -12.29 14.42
C PRO A 360 19.09 -13.54 15.08
N CYS A 361 18.53 -14.73 14.88
CA CYS A 361 19.13 -16.00 15.34
C CYS A 361 20.47 -16.25 14.65
N CYS A 362 20.57 -16.04 13.33
CA CYS A 362 21.84 -16.16 12.62
C CYS A 362 22.89 -15.20 13.22
N ILE A 363 22.53 -13.97 13.51
CA ILE A 363 23.39 -12.98 14.14
C ILE A 363 23.74 -13.43 15.57
N TYR A 364 22.77 -13.85 16.37
CA TYR A 364 22.96 -14.28 17.75
C TYR A 364 24.01 -15.40 17.87
N PHE A 365 23.92 -16.43 17.04
CA PHE A 365 24.85 -17.56 17.12
C PHE A 365 26.23 -17.29 16.51
N LEU A 366 26.36 -16.28 15.66
CA LEU A 366 27.63 -15.87 15.08
C LEU A 366 28.50 -15.03 16.05
N PHE A 367 27.88 -14.38 17.01
CA PHE A 367 28.56 -13.43 17.89
C PHE A 367 28.80 -13.95 19.31
N HIS A 368 29.73 -13.31 20.00
CA HIS A 368 30.10 -13.69 21.37
C HIS A 368 29.09 -13.17 22.41
N GLN A 369 29.24 -13.62 23.65
CA GLN A 369 28.32 -13.40 24.78
C GLN A 369 27.85 -11.95 24.99
N ARG A 370 28.70 -10.94 24.74
CA ARG A 370 28.31 -9.53 24.91
C ARG A 370 27.22 -9.13 23.91
N ILE A 371 27.42 -9.46 22.65
CA ILE A 371 26.44 -9.15 21.58
C ILE A 371 25.17 -9.96 21.79
N GLN A 372 25.28 -11.23 22.15
CA GLN A 372 24.13 -12.09 22.52
C GLN A 372 23.30 -11.48 23.66
N THR A 373 23.98 -10.94 24.71
CA THR A 373 23.30 -10.29 25.83
C THR A 373 22.60 -9.02 25.39
N LEU A 374 23.27 -8.19 24.58
CA LEU A 374 22.66 -6.96 24.05
C LEU A 374 21.44 -7.27 23.18
N LEU A 375 21.53 -8.29 22.30
CA LEU A 375 20.39 -8.72 21.49
C LEU A 375 19.22 -9.20 22.35
N SER A 376 19.49 -9.99 23.41
CA SER A 376 18.43 -10.46 24.31
C SER A 376 17.70 -9.31 25.02
N VAL A 377 18.45 -8.33 25.52
CA VAL A 377 17.85 -7.15 26.17
C VAL A 377 17.14 -6.27 25.13
N PHE A 378 17.74 -6.07 23.97
CA PHE A 378 17.16 -5.29 22.88
C PHE A 378 15.78 -5.85 22.44
N PHE A 379 15.71 -7.14 22.13
CA PHE A 379 14.44 -7.75 21.72
C PHE A 379 13.37 -7.71 22.80
N ALA A 380 13.76 -7.93 24.07
CA ALA A 380 12.84 -7.79 25.19
C ALA A 380 12.33 -6.36 25.35
N THR A 381 13.19 -5.37 25.19
CA THR A 381 12.82 -3.95 25.30
C THR A 381 11.94 -3.53 24.15
N VAL A 382 12.28 -3.90 22.90
CA VAL A 382 11.49 -3.58 21.70
C VAL A 382 10.11 -4.22 21.77
N LEU A 383 10.00 -5.46 22.24
CA LEU A 383 8.70 -6.12 22.46
C LEU A 383 7.83 -5.31 23.43
N LEU A 384 8.38 -4.91 24.57
CA LEU A 384 7.63 -4.13 25.57
C LEU A 384 7.19 -2.76 25.03
N ILE A 385 8.05 -2.08 24.25
CA ILE A 385 7.70 -0.82 23.61
C ILE A 385 6.58 -1.05 22.57
N ALA A 386 6.72 -2.08 21.71
CA ALA A 386 5.75 -2.41 20.69
C ALA A 386 4.38 -2.73 21.29
N MET A 387 4.33 -3.52 22.37
CA MET A 387 3.11 -3.82 23.11
C MET A 387 2.48 -2.55 23.70
N THR A 388 3.29 -1.70 24.33
CA THR A 388 2.81 -0.44 24.91
C THR A 388 2.22 0.46 23.84
N ASN A 389 2.89 0.65 22.72
CA ASN A 389 2.40 1.50 21.63
C ASN A 389 1.19 0.91 20.90
N ALA A 390 1.17 -0.40 20.68
CA ALA A 390 0.07 -1.06 19.97
C ALA A 390 -1.24 -1.07 20.80
N PHE A 391 -1.16 -1.21 22.13
CA PHE A 391 -2.35 -1.42 22.95
C PHE A 391 -2.69 -0.22 23.85
N CYS A 392 -1.69 0.47 24.44
CA CYS A 392 -1.96 1.62 25.30
C CYS A 392 -2.10 2.93 24.53
N PHE A 393 -1.45 3.03 23.37
CA PHE A 393 -1.52 4.19 22.47
C PHE A 393 -2.10 3.78 21.12
N ASN A 394 -3.21 3.05 21.15
CA ASN A 394 -3.76 2.39 19.97
C ASN A 394 -4.12 3.39 18.85
N GLY A 395 -4.78 4.50 19.17
CA GLY A 395 -5.39 5.40 18.18
C GLY A 395 -6.63 4.77 17.52
N ASP A 396 -7.53 5.61 17.05
CA ASP A 396 -8.71 5.19 16.28
C ASP A 396 -8.50 5.60 14.82
N TYR A 397 -8.38 4.61 13.93
CA TYR A 397 -8.15 4.79 12.48
C TYR A 397 -9.39 4.39 11.67
N GLY A 398 -10.53 4.18 12.31
CA GLY A 398 -11.76 3.71 11.67
C GLY A 398 -11.67 2.25 11.20
N ASN A 399 -12.62 1.85 10.37
CA ASN A 399 -12.57 0.56 9.68
C ASN A 399 -11.56 0.66 8.52
N LEU A 400 -10.52 -0.14 8.61
CA LEU A 400 -9.46 -0.15 7.62
C LEU A 400 -9.85 -1.06 6.46
N SER A 401 -9.87 -0.51 5.25
CA SER A 401 -10.03 -1.28 4.02
C SER A 401 -8.79 -2.14 3.71
N ARG A 402 -8.88 -3.00 2.70
CA ARG A 402 -7.74 -3.77 2.17
C ARG A 402 -6.54 -2.91 1.74
N LEU A 403 -6.76 -1.64 1.42
CA LEU A 403 -5.69 -0.70 1.08
C LEU A 403 -4.89 -0.25 2.30
N ILE A 404 -5.47 -0.38 3.50
CA ILE A 404 -4.90 0.10 4.77
C ILE A 404 -4.54 1.59 4.65
N THR A 405 -5.44 2.36 4.03
CA THR A 405 -5.32 3.81 3.90
C THR A 405 -6.37 4.51 4.76
N PHE A 406 -6.00 5.66 5.33
CA PHE A 406 -6.85 6.50 6.16
C PHE A 406 -6.38 7.95 6.07
N ASP A 407 -7.17 8.90 6.56
CA ASP A 407 -6.81 10.32 6.54
C ASP A 407 -5.52 10.57 7.34
N SER A 408 -4.54 11.20 6.70
CA SER A 408 -3.25 11.53 7.32
C SER A 408 -3.39 12.47 8.53
N SER A 409 -4.45 13.28 8.61
CA SER A 409 -4.70 14.13 9.77
C SER A 409 -4.88 13.36 11.09
N ILE A 410 -5.27 12.06 11.01
CA ILE A 410 -5.47 11.19 12.17
C ILE A 410 -4.14 10.68 12.73
N THR A 411 -3.06 10.70 11.94
CA THR A 411 -1.73 10.28 12.39
C THR A 411 -1.10 11.26 13.37
N ALA A 412 -1.50 12.53 13.33
CA ALA A 412 -0.97 13.60 14.17
C ALA A 412 -1.60 13.58 15.56
N ALA A 413 -0.90 13.01 16.53
CA ALA A 413 -1.34 13.02 17.93
C ALA A 413 -1.12 14.40 18.60
N PRO A 414 -2.02 14.85 19.50
CA PRO A 414 -1.81 16.06 20.28
C PRO A 414 -0.53 16.03 21.10
N LEU A 415 0.18 17.17 21.21
CA LEU A 415 1.47 17.27 21.91
C LEU A 415 1.48 16.67 23.33
N PRO A 416 0.45 16.85 24.20
CA PRO A 416 0.40 16.22 25.51
C PRO A 416 0.45 14.69 25.46
N GLN A 417 -0.24 14.08 24.49
CA GLN A 417 -0.21 12.62 24.28
C GLN A 417 1.16 12.15 23.78
N VAL A 418 1.81 12.92 22.89
CA VAL A 418 3.18 12.64 22.41
C VAL A 418 4.15 12.66 23.57
N LEU A 419 4.09 13.69 24.45
CA LEU A 419 4.97 13.79 25.62
C LEU A 419 4.73 12.66 26.62
N LEU A 420 3.46 12.30 26.86
CA LEU A 420 3.11 11.16 27.71
C LEU A 420 3.64 9.85 27.12
N ASN A 421 3.49 9.64 25.81
CA ASN A 421 4.01 8.47 25.12
C ASN A 421 5.54 8.36 25.24
N ILE A 422 6.28 9.45 25.02
CA ILE A 422 7.74 9.48 25.19
C ILE A 422 8.10 9.13 26.65
N PHE A 423 7.44 9.74 27.64
CA PHE A 423 7.69 9.44 29.05
C PHE A 423 7.47 7.96 29.37
N VAL A 424 6.34 7.38 28.92
CA VAL A 424 6.03 5.96 29.13
C VAL A 424 7.07 5.06 28.46
N ILE A 425 7.50 5.38 27.22
CA ILE A 425 8.55 4.63 26.52
C ILE A 425 9.87 4.65 27.32
N LEU A 426 10.27 5.80 27.86
CA LEU A 426 11.48 5.89 28.70
C LEU A 426 11.38 5.02 29.96
N VAL A 427 10.21 4.98 30.60
CA VAL A 427 9.94 4.08 31.73
C VAL A 427 10.03 2.62 31.26
N VAL A 428 9.43 2.25 30.14
CA VAL A 428 9.46 0.89 29.58
C VAL A 428 10.88 0.45 29.24
N ILE A 429 11.72 1.33 28.71
CA ILE A 429 13.16 1.07 28.46
C ILE A 429 13.90 0.81 29.78
N ALA A 430 13.56 1.51 30.83
CA ALA A 430 14.21 1.34 32.13
C ALA A 430 13.83 0.02 32.82
N VAL A 431 12.64 -0.52 32.57
CA VAL A 431 12.13 -1.74 33.24
C VAL A 431 13.08 -2.95 33.09
N PRO A 432 13.50 -3.42 31.90
CA PRO A 432 14.44 -4.53 31.77
C PRO A 432 15.79 -4.24 32.48
N VAL A 433 16.28 -2.99 32.38
CA VAL A 433 17.56 -2.60 32.99
C VAL A 433 17.47 -2.70 34.52
N VAL A 434 16.39 -2.18 35.13
CA VAL A 434 16.15 -2.22 36.58
C VAL A 434 15.99 -3.67 37.06
N ILE A 435 15.14 -4.46 36.38
CA ILE A 435 14.90 -5.87 36.74
C ILE A 435 16.19 -6.68 36.72
N LEU A 436 17.02 -6.50 35.68
CA LEU A 436 18.28 -7.20 35.53
C LEU A 436 19.32 -6.72 36.55
N LYS A 437 19.37 -5.40 36.85
CA LYS A 437 20.27 -4.85 37.89
C LYS A 437 20.00 -5.49 39.27
N PHE A 438 18.75 -5.78 39.59
CA PHE A 438 18.39 -6.46 40.83
C PHE A 438 18.45 -7.99 40.76
N ASN A 439 19.05 -8.55 39.69
CA ASN A 439 19.19 -9.99 39.45
C ASN A 439 17.83 -10.75 39.43
N LYS A 440 16.76 -10.09 39.01
CA LYS A 440 15.40 -10.67 38.96
C LYS A 440 15.01 -11.15 37.55
N ILE A 441 15.94 -11.78 36.83
CA ILE A 441 15.76 -12.26 35.47
C ILE A 441 14.51 -13.14 35.28
N LYS A 442 14.16 -13.92 36.32
CA LYS A 442 12.96 -14.76 36.29
C LYS A 442 11.67 -13.94 36.12
N ILE A 443 11.60 -12.76 36.74
CA ILE A 443 10.45 -11.86 36.62
C ILE A 443 10.29 -11.39 35.18
N LEU A 444 11.38 -10.94 34.57
CA LEU A 444 11.36 -10.49 33.16
C LEU A 444 10.97 -11.64 32.21
N SER A 445 11.58 -12.82 32.39
CA SER A 445 11.27 -14.00 31.60
C SER A 445 9.81 -14.43 31.74
N THR A 446 9.26 -14.44 32.98
CA THR A 446 7.86 -14.78 33.23
C THR A 446 6.92 -13.77 32.60
N LEU A 447 7.20 -12.47 32.71
CA LEU A 447 6.40 -11.42 32.10
C LEU A 447 6.31 -11.59 30.58
N ILE A 448 7.45 -11.79 29.92
CA ILE A 448 7.49 -12.00 28.46
C ILE A 448 6.78 -13.31 28.08
N THR A 449 6.91 -14.37 28.86
CA THR A 449 6.19 -15.64 28.59
C THR A 449 4.66 -15.43 28.68
N ILE A 450 4.19 -14.69 29.69
CA ILE A 450 2.76 -14.37 29.84
C ILE A 450 2.27 -13.56 28.63
N VAL A 451 3.04 -12.55 28.22
CA VAL A 451 2.73 -11.76 27.01
C VAL A 451 2.62 -12.67 25.77
N THR A 452 3.60 -13.54 25.55
CA THR A 452 3.60 -14.47 24.42
C THR A 452 2.40 -15.41 24.43
N LEU A 453 2.01 -15.92 25.62
CA LEU A 453 0.82 -16.76 25.76
C LEU A 453 -0.47 -15.99 25.47
N ALA A 454 -0.56 -14.74 25.91
CA ALA A 454 -1.69 -13.87 25.62
C ALA A 454 -1.81 -13.58 24.10
N GLU A 455 -0.69 -13.35 23.42
CA GLU A 455 -0.66 -13.19 21.96
C GLU A 455 -1.11 -14.45 21.22
N PHE A 456 -0.70 -15.64 21.66
CA PHE A 456 -1.20 -16.90 21.09
C PHE A 456 -2.71 -17.06 21.30
N ALA A 457 -3.24 -16.66 22.46
CA ALA A 457 -4.68 -16.69 22.71
C ALA A 457 -5.45 -15.75 21.79
N ILE A 458 -4.99 -14.49 21.62
CA ILE A 458 -5.57 -13.53 20.69
C ILE A 458 -5.51 -14.08 19.26
N THR A 459 -4.36 -14.62 18.84
CA THR A 459 -4.17 -15.24 17.54
C THR A 459 -5.22 -16.32 17.27
N ALA A 460 -5.45 -17.23 18.23
CA ALA A 460 -6.42 -18.31 18.08
C ALA A 460 -7.86 -17.77 17.97
N VAL A 461 -8.22 -16.78 18.77
CA VAL A 461 -9.56 -16.16 18.75
C VAL A 461 -9.80 -15.45 17.41
N HIS A 462 -8.89 -14.57 16.97
CA HIS A 462 -9.05 -13.85 15.71
C HIS A 462 -9.03 -14.78 14.51
N ALA A 463 -8.17 -15.81 14.50
CA ALA A 463 -8.18 -16.81 13.42
C ALA A 463 -9.54 -17.51 13.32
N GLY A 464 -10.16 -17.85 14.46
CA GLY A 464 -11.50 -18.42 14.51
C GLY A 464 -12.58 -17.47 13.99
N GLN A 465 -12.53 -16.21 14.39
CA GLN A 465 -13.49 -15.18 13.96
C GLN A 465 -13.39 -14.93 12.45
N ILE A 466 -12.19 -14.70 11.94
CA ILE A 466 -11.92 -14.47 10.50
C ILE A 466 -12.38 -15.67 9.68
N ASN A 467 -12.06 -16.89 10.11
CA ASN A 467 -12.49 -18.09 9.40
C ASN A 467 -14.00 -18.28 9.42
N SER A 468 -14.66 -17.93 10.53
CA SER A 468 -16.13 -17.95 10.64
C SER A 468 -16.79 -16.94 9.71
N ALA A 469 -16.29 -15.69 9.70
CA ALA A 469 -16.75 -14.63 8.81
C ALA A 469 -16.58 -15.02 7.33
N TYR A 470 -15.40 -15.56 6.96
CA TYR A 470 -15.15 -16.05 5.61
C TYR A 470 -16.06 -17.22 5.22
N SER A 471 -16.32 -18.13 6.16
CA SER A 471 -17.20 -19.30 5.90
C SER A 471 -18.66 -18.88 5.69
N HIS A 472 -19.09 -17.84 6.38
CA HIS A 472 -20.44 -17.26 6.21
C HIS A 472 -20.53 -16.56 4.84
N TYR A 473 -19.61 -15.68 4.56
CA TYR A 473 -19.46 -14.99 3.28
C TYR A 473 -19.38 -15.96 2.09
N LYS A 474 -18.61 -17.05 2.19
CA LYS A 474 -18.52 -18.06 1.12
C LYS A 474 -19.84 -18.78 0.84
N LYS A 475 -20.69 -18.94 1.84
CA LYS A 475 -22.06 -19.50 1.65
C LYS A 475 -22.94 -18.50 0.92
N GLU A 476 -22.85 -17.22 1.23
CA GLU A 476 -23.56 -16.15 0.55
C GLU A 476 -23.06 -15.94 -0.88
N LEU A 477 -21.72 -15.93 -1.08
CA LEU A 477 -21.09 -15.85 -2.41
C LEU A 477 -21.44 -17.04 -3.31
N ALA A 478 -21.53 -18.24 -2.76
CA ALA A 478 -21.95 -19.41 -3.53
C ALA A 478 -23.36 -19.24 -4.11
N SER A 479 -24.16 -18.34 -3.54
CA SER A 479 -25.47 -17.94 -4.09
C SER A 479 -25.41 -16.73 -5.03
N ASN A 480 -24.45 -15.78 -4.86
CA ASN A 480 -24.51 -14.46 -5.49
C ASN A 480 -23.31 -14.03 -6.33
N VAL A 481 -22.10 -14.53 -6.10
CA VAL A 481 -20.89 -14.09 -6.84
C VAL A 481 -19.97 -15.25 -7.18
N LYS A 482 -20.40 -16.17 -8.07
CA LYS A 482 -19.44 -16.91 -8.90
C LYS A 482 -18.81 -15.92 -9.87
N GLU A 483 -17.46 -15.89 -9.97
CA GLU A 483 -16.81 -15.28 -11.14
C GLU A 483 -17.54 -15.78 -12.38
N ALA A 484 -18.11 -14.85 -13.13
CA ALA A 484 -18.97 -15.23 -14.23
C ALA A 484 -18.09 -15.75 -15.37
N GLU A 485 -18.31 -16.99 -15.77
CA GLU A 485 -17.71 -17.53 -16.99
C GLU A 485 -18.25 -16.83 -18.26
N SER A 486 -19.38 -16.13 -18.14
CA SER A 486 -20.03 -15.36 -19.20
C SER A 486 -20.85 -14.22 -18.61
N VAL A 487 -21.06 -13.15 -19.37
CA VAL A 487 -21.94 -12.04 -18.98
C VAL A 487 -23.38 -12.41 -19.23
N THR A 488 -24.22 -12.36 -18.21
CA THR A 488 -25.66 -12.50 -18.30
C THR A 488 -26.31 -11.13 -18.12
N PRO A 489 -27.26 -10.71 -18.97
CA PRO A 489 -27.96 -9.45 -18.79
C PRO A 489 -28.66 -9.36 -17.44
N VAL A 490 -28.58 -8.19 -16.83
CA VAL A 490 -29.23 -7.85 -15.56
C VAL A 490 -30.09 -6.60 -15.70
N TYR A 491 -29.84 -5.79 -16.71
CA TYR A 491 -30.62 -4.57 -17.02
C TYR A 491 -31.55 -4.85 -18.18
N HIS A 492 -32.79 -5.16 -17.85
CA HIS A 492 -33.86 -5.50 -18.82
C HIS A 492 -34.66 -4.24 -19.16
N LEU A 493 -34.46 -3.71 -20.36
CA LEU A 493 -35.15 -2.50 -20.85
C LEU A 493 -36.40 -2.83 -21.60
N THR A 494 -37.39 -1.95 -21.54
CA THR A 494 -38.58 -2.00 -22.39
C THR A 494 -38.42 -1.18 -23.64
N LYS A 495 -38.83 -1.70 -24.79
CA LYS A 495 -38.89 -0.96 -26.07
C LYS A 495 -40.15 -0.12 -26.23
N THR A 496 -41.23 -0.44 -25.54
CA THR A 496 -42.54 0.17 -25.70
C THR A 496 -42.94 1.08 -24.55
N GLY A 497 -42.38 0.85 -23.36
CA GLY A 497 -42.61 1.64 -22.16
C GLY A 497 -41.48 2.63 -21.89
N LYS A 498 -41.43 3.12 -20.68
CA LYS A 498 -40.44 4.10 -20.22
C LYS A 498 -39.32 3.41 -19.46
N ASN A 499 -38.09 3.85 -19.71
CA ASN A 499 -36.90 3.45 -18.92
C ASN A 499 -36.38 4.67 -18.18
N VAL A 500 -36.11 4.56 -16.89
CA VAL A 500 -35.54 5.63 -16.07
C VAL A 500 -34.26 5.15 -15.40
N PHE A 501 -33.17 5.86 -15.63
CA PHE A 501 -31.85 5.53 -15.10
C PHE A 501 -31.35 6.62 -14.16
N VAL A 502 -30.82 6.21 -13.01
CA VAL A 502 -29.97 7.02 -12.13
C VAL A 502 -28.65 6.30 -11.97
N PHE A 503 -27.63 6.83 -12.62
CA PHE A 503 -26.25 6.37 -12.43
C PHE A 503 -25.55 7.24 -11.41
N MET A 504 -24.94 6.62 -10.41
CA MET A 504 -23.97 7.29 -9.55
C MET A 504 -22.56 6.84 -9.95
N PHE A 505 -21.70 7.79 -10.34
CA PHE A 505 -20.29 7.55 -10.56
C PHE A 505 -19.50 8.17 -9.40
N ASP A 506 -18.93 7.31 -8.54
CA ASP A 506 -18.22 7.78 -7.35
C ASP A 506 -17.07 8.72 -7.72
N ARG A 507 -17.06 9.93 -7.14
CA ARG A 507 -16.02 10.94 -7.35
C ARG A 507 -15.85 11.46 -8.77
N ALA A 508 -16.81 11.28 -9.67
CA ALA A 508 -16.67 11.81 -11.02
C ALA A 508 -16.60 13.35 -11.00
N GLN A 509 -15.63 13.89 -11.74
CA GLN A 509 -15.21 15.29 -11.67
C GLN A 509 -15.97 16.19 -12.62
N SER A 510 -16.70 17.15 -12.10
CA SER A 510 -17.37 18.19 -12.88
C SER A 510 -16.37 19.03 -13.69
N ALA A 511 -15.21 19.34 -13.10
CA ALA A 511 -14.15 20.11 -13.75
C ALA A 511 -13.57 19.45 -15.01
N TYR A 512 -13.69 18.14 -15.15
CA TYR A 512 -13.14 17.41 -16.30
C TYR A 512 -14.11 17.34 -17.49
N VAL A 513 -15.38 17.66 -17.32
CA VAL A 513 -16.41 17.49 -18.36
C VAL A 513 -16.06 18.28 -19.63
N GLU A 514 -15.89 19.61 -19.51
CA GLU A 514 -15.63 20.46 -20.67
C GLU A 514 -14.30 20.08 -21.36
N PRO A 515 -13.15 19.97 -20.66
CA PRO A 515 -11.89 19.57 -21.27
C PRO A 515 -11.94 18.20 -21.95
N ILE A 516 -12.64 17.21 -21.37
CA ILE A 516 -12.79 15.88 -21.96
C ILE A 516 -13.60 15.94 -23.26
N PHE A 517 -14.77 16.60 -23.25
CA PHE A 517 -15.64 16.69 -24.43
C PHE A 517 -15.01 17.54 -25.55
N GLU A 518 -14.20 18.53 -25.21
CA GLU A 518 -13.42 19.31 -26.19
C GLU A 518 -12.30 18.47 -26.83
N THR A 519 -11.64 17.63 -26.04
CA THR A 519 -10.54 16.77 -26.51
C THR A 519 -11.04 15.55 -27.28
N PHE A 520 -12.22 15.03 -26.93
CA PHE A 520 -12.84 13.86 -27.54
C PHE A 520 -14.23 14.24 -28.09
N PRO A 521 -14.29 14.98 -29.21
CA PRO A 521 -15.54 15.56 -29.71
C PRO A 521 -16.55 14.50 -30.21
N GLU A 522 -16.11 13.27 -30.45
CA GLU A 522 -17.00 12.14 -30.74
C GLU A 522 -18.02 11.88 -29.61
N LEU A 523 -17.68 12.21 -28.37
CA LEU A 523 -18.59 12.08 -27.23
C LEU A 523 -19.85 12.96 -27.36
N TYR A 524 -19.78 14.11 -28.03
CA TYR A 524 -20.97 14.92 -28.25
C TYR A 524 -22.07 14.18 -29.03
N ASN A 525 -21.70 13.27 -29.93
CA ASN A 525 -22.67 12.47 -30.67
C ASN A 525 -23.32 11.41 -29.79
N SER A 526 -22.52 10.74 -28.92
CA SER A 526 -23.04 9.73 -28.02
C SER A 526 -23.97 10.35 -26.97
N TYR A 527 -23.64 11.54 -26.45
CA TYR A 527 -24.40 12.29 -25.42
C TYR A 527 -25.43 13.26 -26.02
N ASP A 528 -26.10 12.86 -27.11
CA ASP A 528 -27.15 13.64 -27.77
C ASP A 528 -28.33 13.92 -26.82
N GLY A 529 -28.80 15.18 -26.74
CA GLY A 529 -29.95 15.57 -25.93
C GLY A 529 -29.68 15.75 -24.43
N PHE A 530 -28.46 15.57 -23.96
CA PHE A 530 -28.09 15.78 -22.56
C PHE A 530 -27.94 17.25 -22.18
N THR A 531 -28.24 17.54 -20.91
CA THR A 531 -27.92 18.83 -20.25
C THR A 531 -26.97 18.55 -19.08
N PHE A 532 -25.84 19.21 -19.04
CA PHE A 532 -24.88 19.22 -17.96
C PHE A 532 -25.13 20.40 -17.02
N TYR A 533 -25.41 20.14 -15.73
CA TYR A 533 -25.63 21.15 -14.70
C TYR A 533 -24.31 21.41 -13.97
N LYS A 534 -23.53 22.35 -14.49
CA LYS A 534 -22.17 22.64 -14.01
C LYS A 534 -22.13 23.16 -12.58
N ASN A 535 -23.09 24.02 -12.20
CA ASN A 535 -23.17 24.64 -10.89
C ASN A 535 -23.94 23.76 -9.87
N THR A 536 -23.42 22.58 -9.64
CA THR A 536 -24.02 21.58 -8.73
C THR A 536 -23.17 21.41 -7.48
N VAL A 537 -23.80 21.27 -6.32
CA VAL A 537 -23.13 21.02 -5.03
C VAL A 537 -23.57 19.69 -4.43
N SER A 538 -22.63 18.94 -3.85
CA SER A 538 -22.87 17.78 -3.00
C SER A 538 -22.85 18.13 -1.52
N TYR A 539 -23.47 17.30 -0.69
CA TYR A 539 -23.62 17.57 0.75
C TYR A 539 -22.39 17.19 1.59
N ASN A 540 -21.45 16.48 1.03
CA ASN A 540 -20.17 16.16 1.65
C ASN A 540 -19.14 15.77 0.57
N GLN A 541 -17.88 15.64 0.97
CA GLN A 541 -16.77 15.18 0.13
C GLN A 541 -16.49 13.67 0.26
N GLY A 542 -17.37 12.90 0.85
CA GLY A 542 -17.24 11.46 1.05
C GLY A 542 -18.59 10.76 0.92
N THR A 543 -18.57 9.55 0.36
CA THR A 543 -19.74 8.78 -0.07
C THR A 543 -20.78 8.55 1.03
N LEU A 544 -20.36 8.19 2.26
CA LEU A 544 -21.31 7.92 3.36
C LEU A 544 -22.21 9.10 3.74
N LEU A 545 -21.74 10.33 3.57
CA LEU A 545 -22.52 11.54 3.87
C LEU A 545 -23.08 12.19 2.60
N GLY A 546 -22.43 12.00 1.45
CA GLY A 546 -22.83 12.61 0.17
C GLY A 546 -23.92 11.83 -0.55
N SER A 547 -23.83 10.48 -0.59
CA SER A 547 -24.74 9.64 -1.36
C SER A 547 -26.18 9.57 -0.80
N PRO A 548 -26.50 9.63 0.50
CA PRO A 548 -27.88 9.57 0.96
C PRO A 548 -28.76 10.66 0.38
N ALA A 549 -28.25 11.88 0.27
CA ALA A 549 -29.00 12.99 -0.32
C ALA A 549 -29.26 12.77 -1.82
N LEU A 550 -28.35 12.16 -2.55
CA LEU A 550 -28.50 11.85 -3.97
C LEU A 550 -29.65 10.87 -4.23
N PHE A 551 -29.74 9.82 -3.44
CA PHE A 551 -30.78 8.79 -3.62
C PHE A 551 -32.10 9.14 -2.94
N GLY A 552 -32.04 9.77 -1.75
CA GLY A 552 -33.19 10.03 -0.89
C GLY A 552 -33.74 11.47 -0.95
N GLY A 553 -33.00 12.38 -1.60
CA GLY A 553 -33.39 13.79 -1.66
C GLY A 553 -33.08 14.57 -0.38
N TYR A 554 -33.71 15.73 -0.25
CA TYR A 554 -33.41 16.71 0.81
C TYR A 554 -33.69 16.20 2.24
N GLU A 555 -34.53 15.22 2.43
CA GLU A 555 -34.77 14.59 3.75
C GLU A 555 -33.56 13.75 4.25
N TYR A 556 -32.64 13.42 3.36
CA TYR A 556 -31.48 12.58 3.67
C TYR A 556 -30.14 13.35 3.56
N THR A 557 -30.21 14.68 3.60
CA THR A 557 -28.99 15.48 3.81
C THR A 557 -28.41 15.21 5.21
N PRO A 558 -27.10 15.34 5.43
CA PRO A 558 -26.49 15.08 6.73
C PRO A 558 -27.15 15.86 7.89
N ALA A 559 -27.56 17.12 7.64
CA ALA A 559 -28.25 17.93 8.63
C ALA A 559 -29.64 17.38 8.98
N GLU A 560 -30.43 16.96 7.99
CA GLU A 560 -31.75 16.38 8.21
C GLU A 560 -31.67 14.97 8.85
N MET A 561 -30.72 14.14 8.41
CA MET A 561 -30.50 12.84 9.06
C MET A 561 -30.08 13.00 10.53
N ASN A 562 -29.33 14.03 10.89
CA ASN A 562 -28.99 14.31 12.28
C ASN A 562 -30.18 14.72 13.14
N LYS A 563 -31.24 15.32 12.59
CA LYS A 563 -32.48 15.61 13.32
C LYS A 563 -33.24 14.36 13.75
N ARG A 564 -33.10 13.25 12.99
CA ARG A 564 -33.66 11.93 13.31
C ARG A 564 -32.73 11.14 14.24
N ASN A 565 -32.43 11.70 15.42
CA ASN A 565 -31.39 11.25 16.36
C ASN A 565 -31.74 10.00 17.19
N THR A 566 -32.92 9.43 17.02
CA THR A 566 -33.36 8.18 17.64
C THR A 566 -33.26 6.97 16.72
N GLU A 567 -33.03 7.18 15.43
CA GLU A 567 -32.90 6.16 14.39
C GLU A 567 -31.45 5.95 14.02
N LYS A 568 -31.03 4.72 13.80
CA LYS A 568 -29.64 4.42 13.45
C LYS A 568 -29.28 5.01 12.09
N LEU A 569 -28.04 5.47 11.95
CA LEU A 569 -27.55 6.01 10.68
C LEU A 569 -27.61 4.98 9.55
N VAL A 570 -27.30 3.72 9.81
CA VAL A 570 -27.38 2.65 8.81
C VAL A 570 -28.81 2.44 8.28
N ASP A 571 -29.81 2.52 9.17
CA ASP A 571 -31.22 2.37 8.75
C ASP A 571 -31.66 3.53 7.86
N LYS A 572 -31.30 4.78 8.25
CA LYS A 572 -31.57 5.98 7.45
C LYS A 572 -30.82 5.96 6.10
N HIS A 573 -29.61 5.42 6.08
CA HIS A 573 -28.84 5.24 4.85
C HIS A 573 -29.56 4.27 3.90
N ASN A 574 -29.93 3.09 4.40
CA ASN A 574 -30.68 2.10 3.61
C ASN A 574 -32.03 2.64 3.10
N GLU A 575 -32.75 3.43 3.93
CA GLU A 575 -33.96 4.13 3.46
C GLU A 575 -33.65 5.04 2.26
N ALA A 576 -32.59 5.83 2.34
CA ALA A 576 -32.18 6.72 1.22
C ALA A 576 -31.90 5.93 -0.06
N LEU A 577 -31.13 4.86 0.02
CA LEU A 577 -30.79 3.99 -1.12
C LEU A 577 -32.04 3.38 -1.77
N LEU A 578 -33.02 3.01 -0.98
CA LEU A 578 -34.27 2.36 -1.43
C LEU A 578 -35.42 3.32 -1.73
N MET A 579 -35.25 4.64 -1.47
CA MET A 579 -36.31 5.60 -1.63
C MET A 579 -36.84 5.66 -3.07
N LEU A 580 -35.96 5.86 -4.06
CA LEU A 580 -36.36 5.88 -5.48
C LEU A 580 -36.90 4.55 -5.98
N PRO A 581 -36.23 3.40 -5.80
CA PRO A 581 -36.75 2.10 -6.25
C PRO A 581 -38.14 1.82 -5.68
N ARG A 582 -38.39 2.09 -4.40
CA ARG A 582 -39.72 1.92 -3.80
C ARG A 582 -40.75 2.90 -4.36
N LEU A 583 -40.35 4.14 -4.55
CA LEU A 583 -41.25 5.17 -5.09
C LEU A 583 -41.79 4.74 -6.48
N PHE A 584 -40.90 4.32 -7.37
CA PHE A 584 -41.27 3.85 -8.71
C PHE A 584 -42.13 2.57 -8.68
N THR A 585 -41.80 1.63 -7.79
CA THR A 585 -42.54 0.35 -7.72
C THR A 585 -43.84 0.40 -6.95
N GLU A 586 -44.02 1.36 -6.03
CA GLU A 586 -45.21 1.47 -5.15
C GLU A 586 -46.19 2.56 -5.64
N GLN A 587 -45.70 3.63 -6.30
CA GLN A 587 -46.54 4.74 -6.75
C GLN A 587 -46.70 4.81 -8.28
N SER A 588 -46.14 3.82 -9.00
CA SER A 588 -46.36 3.61 -10.43
C SER A 588 -46.16 2.13 -10.78
N ASP A 589 -46.34 1.78 -12.07
CA ASP A 589 -46.27 0.39 -12.53
C ASP A 589 -44.88 -0.05 -13.01
N PHE A 590 -43.86 0.58 -12.47
CA PHE A 590 -42.47 0.22 -12.78
C PHE A 590 -42.01 -1.04 -12.03
N THR A 591 -41.09 -1.76 -12.63
CA THR A 591 -40.16 -2.66 -11.94
C THR A 591 -38.82 -1.96 -11.71
N ALA A 592 -38.10 -2.29 -10.65
CA ALA A 592 -36.83 -1.67 -10.34
C ALA A 592 -35.68 -2.67 -10.29
N THR A 593 -34.59 -2.34 -10.95
CA THR A 593 -33.31 -3.06 -10.82
C THR A 593 -32.28 -2.11 -10.24
N VAL A 594 -31.62 -2.55 -9.19
CA VAL A 594 -30.58 -1.76 -8.52
C VAL A 594 -29.28 -2.54 -8.45
N SER A 595 -28.16 -1.88 -8.69
CA SER A 595 -26.85 -2.53 -8.61
C SER A 595 -25.85 -1.70 -7.78
N ASP A 596 -25.09 -2.42 -6.98
CA ASP A 596 -23.93 -1.93 -6.22
C ASP A 596 -24.25 -0.70 -5.37
N LEU A 597 -25.43 -0.67 -4.70
CA LEU A 597 -25.86 0.47 -3.87
C LEU A 597 -24.81 0.81 -2.79
N SER A 598 -24.19 1.96 -2.92
CA SER A 598 -23.04 2.37 -2.09
C SER A 598 -23.29 2.21 -0.59
N TRP A 599 -22.45 1.43 0.08
CA TRP A 599 -22.49 1.23 1.52
C TRP A 599 -23.83 0.67 2.07
N ALA A 600 -24.59 -0.08 1.28
CA ALA A 600 -25.78 -0.78 1.77
C ALA A 600 -25.42 -1.60 3.02
N ASN A 601 -26.20 -1.44 4.11
CA ASN A 601 -25.90 -1.95 5.45
C ASN A 601 -24.53 -1.51 6.02
N TYR A 602 -23.97 -0.37 5.53
CA TYR A 602 -22.63 0.10 5.89
C TYR A 602 -21.55 -0.94 5.57
N SER A 603 -21.79 -1.79 4.57
CA SER A 603 -20.83 -2.77 4.06
C SER A 603 -20.06 -2.19 2.87
N TRP A 604 -18.74 -2.44 2.84
CA TRP A 604 -17.88 -2.04 1.71
C TRP A 604 -18.28 -2.74 0.40
N ILE A 605 -18.52 -4.05 0.45
CA ILE A 605 -19.25 -4.73 -0.63
C ILE A 605 -20.73 -4.55 -0.31
N PRO A 606 -21.49 -3.85 -1.15
CA PRO A 606 -22.87 -3.54 -0.86
C PRO A 606 -23.69 -4.77 -0.51
N ASP A 607 -24.32 -4.77 0.65
CA ASP A 607 -25.23 -5.84 1.08
C ASP A 607 -26.61 -5.65 0.45
N MET A 608 -26.80 -6.29 -0.69
CA MET A 608 -28.02 -6.17 -1.49
C MET A 608 -29.24 -6.89 -0.88
N THR A 609 -29.08 -7.57 0.27
CA THR A 609 -30.21 -8.16 1.01
C THR A 609 -31.23 -7.13 1.46
N ILE A 610 -30.85 -5.85 1.51
CA ILE A 610 -31.79 -4.73 1.77
C ILE A 610 -32.94 -4.67 0.76
N THR A 611 -32.79 -5.26 -0.44
CA THR A 611 -33.82 -5.29 -1.49
C THR A 611 -34.80 -6.46 -1.34
N GLU A 612 -34.43 -7.54 -0.64
CA GLU A 612 -35.23 -8.78 -0.52
C GLU A 612 -36.67 -8.59 -0.04
N PRO A 613 -36.96 -7.62 0.88
CA PRO A 613 -38.36 -7.39 1.31
C PRO A 613 -39.30 -6.91 0.20
N TYR A 614 -38.74 -6.43 -0.95
CA TYR A 614 -39.51 -5.74 -1.98
C TYR A 614 -39.58 -6.54 -3.30
N LYS A 615 -40.68 -7.22 -3.57
CA LYS A 615 -40.86 -8.15 -4.70
C LYS A 615 -40.63 -7.55 -6.09
N LYS A 616 -40.85 -6.24 -6.27
CA LYS A 616 -40.68 -5.55 -7.57
C LYS A 616 -39.27 -4.90 -7.69
N ILE A 617 -38.41 -5.10 -6.70
CA ILE A 617 -37.03 -4.55 -6.69
C ILE A 617 -36.07 -5.73 -6.72
N THR A 618 -35.19 -5.76 -7.70
CA THR A 618 -34.14 -6.77 -7.82
C THR A 618 -32.78 -6.12 -7.61
N GLY A 619 -32.00 -6.64 -6.65
CA GLY A 619 -30.67 -6.15 -6.33
C GLY A 619 -29.55 -7.03 -6.88
N TYR A 620 -28.50 -6.44 -7.43
CA TYR A 620 -27.32 -7.13 -7.94
C TYR A 620 -26.03 -6.50 -7.44
N ASN A 621 -24.99 -7.32 -7.20
CA ASN A 621 -23.61 -6.89 -7.20
C ASN A 621 -23.01 -7.22 -8.56
N VAL A 622 -22.69 -6.21 -9.35
CA VAL A 622 -22.15 -6.31 -10.72
C VAL A 622 -20.65 -6.04 -10.72
N GLU A 623 -20.22 -5.08 -9.94
CA GLU A 623 -18.81 -4.82 -9.70
C GLU A 623 -18.11 -6.05 -9.12
N ARG A 624 -16.81 -6.19 -9.38
CA ARG A 624 -15.98 -7.34 -8.98
C ARG A 624 -16.34 -8.67 -9.63
N LYS A 625 -17.55 -8.79 -10.19
CA LYS A 625 -18.07 -10.04 -10.78
C LYS A 625 -17.39 -10.42 -12.08
N TYR A 626 -16.92 -9.45 -12.84
CA TYR A 626 -16.43 -9.66 -14.20
C TYR A 626 -14.93 -9.36 -14.38
N THR A 627 -14.21 -9.09 -13.33
CA THR A 627 -12.76 -8.79 -13.34
C THR A 627 -11.96 -9.90 -14.02
N GLY A 628 -12.14 -11.14 -13.57
CA GLY A 628 -11.46 -12.31 -14.14
C GLY A 628 -11.82 -12.57 -15.60
N LEU A 629 -13.10 -12.36 -15.97
CA LEU A 629 -13.56 -12.50 -17.36
C LEU A 629 -12.91 -11.45 -18.26
N TRP A 630 -12.85 -10.19 -17.82
CA TRP A 630 -12.21 -9.11 -18.57
C TRP A 630 -10.72 -9.40 -18.81
N VAL A 631 -9.99 -9.82 -17.76
CA VAL A 631 -8.57 -10.21 -17.87
C VAL A 631 -8.38 -11.39 -18.85
N LYS A 632 -9.27 -12.37 -18.80
CA LYS A 632 -9.26 -13.52 -19.71
C LYS A 632 -9.48 -13.11 -21.18
N GLU A 633 -10.38 -12.14 -21.42
CA GLU A 633 -10.65 -11.60 -22.77
C GLU A 633 -9.56 -10.60 -23.24
N ASN A 634 -8.72 -10.07 -22.31
CA ASN A 634 -7.66 -9.09 -22.61
C ASN A 634 -6.27 -9.51 -22.08
N PRO A 635 -5.77 -10.71 -22.42
CA PRO A 635 -4.54 -11.27 -21.83
C PRO A 635 -3.28 -10.48 -22.18
N ASP A 636 -3.32 -9.71 -23.27
CA ASP A 636 -2.19 -8.87 -23.72
C ASP A 636 -2.13 -7.53 -22.96
N LYS A 637 -3.24 -7.09 -22.36
CA LYS A 637 -3.34 -5.82 -21.64
C LYS A 637 -2.95 -5.97 -20.17
N VAL A 638 -3.48 -6.99 -19.48
CA VAL A 638 -3.28 -7.20 -18.05
C VAL A 638 -2.97 -8.67 -17.76
N LYS A 639 -2.00 -8.91 -16.89
CA LYS A 639 -1.69 -10.24 -16.35
C LYS A 639 -2.18 -10.32 -14.92
N ALA A 640 -2.95 -11.34 -14.58
CA ALA A 640 -3.36 -11.62 -13.21
C ALA A 640 -2.12 -11.84 -12.31
N ASN A 641 -2.02 -11.21 -11.12
CA ASN A 641 -1.13 -11.52 -9.97
C ASN A 641 -0.42 -10.32 -9.27
N ILE A 642 -0.98 -9.13 -9.19
CA ILE A 642 -0.26 -7.98 -8.59
C ILE A 642 -0.82 -7.56 -7.22
N THR A 643 -2.11 -7.71 -6.96
CA THR A 643 -2.81 -7.12 -5.78
C THR A 643 -2.38 -7.70 -4.44
N SER A 644 -2.15 -8.99 -4.36
CA SER A 644 -1.84 -9.65 -3.09
C SER A 644 -0.49 -9.24 -2.49
N SER A 645 0.43 -8.71 -3.30
CA SER A 645 1.76 -8.30 -2.83
C SER A 645 1.70 -7.01 -2.00
N SER A 646 0.92 -6.04 -2.41
CA SER A 646 0.75 -4.75 -1.71
C SER A 646 0.08 -4.95 -0.35
N ILE A 647 -0.99 -5.74 -0.29
CA ILE A 647 -1.68 -6.06 0.98
C ILE A 647 -0.71 -6.76 1.95
N LYS A 648 0.01 -7.79 1.50
CA LYS A 648 0.99 -8.52 2.32
C LYS A 648 2.08 -7.61 2.88
N ARG A 649 2.52 -6.65 2.08
CA ARG A 649 3.49 -5.64 2.45
C ARG A 649 2.91 -4.62 3.44
N ASN A 650 1.77 -4.02 3.13
CA ASN A 650 1.15 -2.97 3.93
C ASN A 650 0.72 -3.46 5.32
N LEU A 651 0.29 -4.71 5.48
CA LEU A 651 0.02 -5.30 6.79
C LEU A 651 1.25 -5.30 7.70
N VAL A 652 2.43 -5.57 7.16
CA VAL A 652 3.69 -5.51 7.92
C VAL A 652 4.05 -4.08 8.30
N TRP A 653 3.91 -3.13 7.36
CA TRP A 653 4.15 -1.72 7.62
C TRP A 653 3.17 -1.13 8.62
N PHE A 654 1.91 -1.54 8.60
CA PHE A 654 0.92 -1.16 9.60
C PHE A 654 1.31 -1.64 11.00
N SER A 655 1.89 -2.84 11.12
CA SER A 655 2.43 -3.31 12.41
C SER A 655 3.57 -2.41 12.89
N LEU A 656 4.50 -2.04 12.02
CA LEU A 656 5.56 -1.09 12.37
C LEU A 656 4.99 0.28 12.78
N PHE A 657 3.99 0.78 12.05
CA PHE A 657 3.26 2.01 12.38
C PHE A 657 2.67 1.97 13.80
N LYS A 658 2.10 0.83 14.20
CA LYS A 658 1.56 0.66 15.56
C LYS A 658 2.66 0.58 16.64
N PHE A 659 3.88 0.17 16.29
CA PHE A 659 4.99 -0.02 17.23
C PHE A 659 5.79 1.25 17.49
N VAL A 660 5.91 2.13 16.50
CA VAL A 660 6.67 3.37 16.66
C VAL A 660 6.01 4.35 17.63
N PRO A 661 6.79 5.25 18.25
CA PRO A 661 6.24 6.34 19.05
C PRO A 661 5.26 7.20 18.26
N LEU A 662 4.30 7.82 18.93
CA LEU A 662 3.24 8.61 18.29
C LEU A 662 3.78 9.68 17.33
N PHE A 663 4.88 10.36 17.67
CA PHE A 663 5.48 11.37 16.80
C PHE A 663 6.07 10.83 15.48
N ALA A 664 6.32 9.52 15.39
CA ALA A 664 6.90 8.89 14.21
C ALA A 664 5.85 8.23 13.30
N ARG A 665 4.59 8.13 13.74
CA ARG A 665 3.52 7.44 13.00
C ARG A 665 3.25 8.06 11.65
N ASP A 666 3.14 9.38 11.58
CA ASP A 666 2.96 10.10 10.32
C ASP A 666 4.05 9.77 9.30
N SER A 667 5.31 9.75 9.76
CA SER A 667 6.45 9.39 8.90
C SER A 667 6.44 7.93 8.43
N VAL A 668 5.88 7.00 9.22
CA VAL A 668 5.76 5.58 8.83
C VAL A 668 4.60 5.38 7.87
N TYR A 669 3.51 6.11 8.05
CA TYR A 669 2.33 6.06 7.21
C TYR A 669 2.61 6.63 5.81
N ASP A 670 3.38 7.72 5.74
CA ASP A 670 3.84 8.36 4.50
C ASP A 670 2.67 8.62 3.52
N ASP A 671 1.59 9.20 4.06
CA ASP A 671 0.36 9.52 3.33
C ASP A 671 -0.26 8.31 2.59
N GLY A 672 -0.21 7.15 3.22
CA GLY A 672 -0.72 5.89 2.66
C GLY A 672 0.23 5.18 1.71
N MET A 673 1.38 5.77 1.40
CA MET A 673 2.39 5.17 0.52
C MET A 673 3.18 4.03 1.19
N TRP A 674 3.23 4.00 2.53
CA TRP A 674 3.93 2.96 3.29
C TRP A 674 5.38 2.73 2.82
N TRP A 675 6.08 3.79 2.40
CA TRP A 675 7.44 3.72 1.86
C TRP A 675 7.56 2.79 0.66
N SER A 676 6.54 2.73 -0.19
CA SER A 676 6.57 1.96 -1.43
C SER A 676 7.42 2.65 -2.49
N SER A 677 8.25 1.87 -3.15
CA SER A 677 8.99 2.31 -4.33
C SER A 677 8.14 2.29 -5.61
N ASP A 678 6.96 1.69 -5.55
CA ASP A 678 6.00 1.65 -6.63
C ASP A 678 4.97 2.77 -6.41
N ASN A 679 5.11 3.85 -7.18
CA ASN A 679 4.16 4.97 -7.18
C ASN A 679 2.87 4.63 -7.95
N GLN A 680 2.77 3.47 -8.57
CA GLN A 680 1.56 2.98 -9.23
C GLN A 680 0.73 2.11 -8.26
N THR A 681 0.49 2.61 -7.08
CA THR A 681 -0.23 1.89 -6.02
C THR A 681 -1.74 1.83 -6.21
N THR A 682 -2.30 2.39 -7.26
CA THR A 682 -3.62 2.02 -7.70
C THR A 682 -3.50 0.67 -8.40
N ASP A 683 -3.92 -0.33 -7.69
CA ASP A 683 -3.93 -1.69 -8.18
C ASP A 683 -4.83 -1.78 -9.41
N ILE A 684 -4.24 -2.12 -10.54
CA ILE A 684 -4.99 -2.26 -11.80
C ILE A 684 -6.13 -3.29 -11.67
N MET A 685 -5.98 -4.26 -10.78
CA MET A 685 -7.03 -5.25 -10.50
C MET A 685 -8.18 -4.63 -9.71
N GLU A 686 -7.89 -3.78 -8.74
CA GLU A 686 -8.93 -3.02 -8.02
C GLU A 686 -9.68 -2.09 -8.97
N TYR A 687 -8.97 -1.41 -9.85
CA TYR A 687 -9.61 -0.61 -10.89
C TYR A 687 -10.50 -1.47 -11.80
N LEU A 688 -10.01 -2.65 -12.19
CA LEU A 688 -10.77 -3.61 -13.00
C LEU A 688 -12.02 -4.14 -12.30
N ASP A 689 -12.05 -4.20 -10.98
CA ASP A 689 -13.23 -4.58 -10.21
C ASP A 689 -14.42 -3.68 -10.53
N TYR A 690 -14.19 -2.42 -10.81
CA TYR A 690 -15.21 -1.43 -11.16
C TYR A 690 -15.34 -1.26 -12.67
N TYR A 691 -14.21 -1.10 -13.37
CA TYR A 691 -14.16 -0.85 -14.80
C TYR A 691 -14.79 -1.99 -15.63
N SER A 692 -14.60 -3.26 -15.22
CA SER A 692 -15.15 -4.40 -15.97
C SER A 692 -16.67 -4.34 -16.07
N ALA A 693 -17.38 -3.83 -15.07
CA ALA A 693 -18.81 -3.61 -15.11
C ALA A 693 -19.21 -2.62 -16.23
N LEU A 694 -18.49 -1.50 -16.36
CA LEU A 694 -18.72 -0.55 -17.45
C LEU A 694 -18.33 -1.11 -18.81
N ALA A 695 -17.20 -1.82 -18.91
CA ALA A 695 -16.74 -2.43 -20.16
C ALA A 695 -17.74 -3.45 -20.71
N PHE A 696 -18.45 -4.14 -19.82
CA PHE A 696 -19.48 -5.11 -20.21
C PHE A 696 -20.91 -4.55 -20.20
N MET A 697 -21.11 -3.25 -20.04
CA MET A 697 -22.44 -2.64 -19.90
C MET A 697 -23.40 -2.98 -21.03
N LYS A 698 -22.92 -3.06 -22.29
CA LYS A 698 -23.71 -3.52 -23.45
C LYS A 698 -24.18 -4.98 -23.27
N ARG A 699 -23.32 -5.85 -22.75
CA ARG A 699 -23.63 -7.28 -22.53
C ARG A 699 -24.51 -7.49 -21.29
N LEU A 700 -24.48 -6.56 -20.35
CA LEU A 700 -25.32 -6.54 -19.16
C LEU A 700 -26.75 -6.01 -19.45
N THR A 701 -26.97 -5.46 -20.65
CA THR A 701 -28.23 -4.82 -21.05
C THR A 701 -28.91 -5.63 -22.13
N ASP A 702 -30.21 -5.94 -21.95
CA ASP A 702 -31.08 -6.47 -23.00
C ASP A 702 -32.40 -5.67 -23.08
N PHE A 703 -33.27 -6.05 -24.01
CA PHE A 703 -34.46 -5.31 -24.35
C PHE A 703 -35.71 -6.21 -24.23
N THR A 704 -35.78 -6.94 -23.12
CA THR A 704 -36.80 -8.00 -22.91
C THR A 704 -37.91 -7.61 -21.92
N ALA A 705 -37.79 -6.44 -21.26
CA ALA A 705 -38.79 -6.02 -20.28
C ALA A 705 -40.12 -5.66 -20.96
N GLU A 706 -41.23 -6.15 -20.38
CA GLU A 706 -42.59 -5.89 -20.82
C GLU A 706 -43.24 -4.69 -20.10
N THR A 707 -42.66 -4.25 -18.97
CA THR A 707 -43.13 -3.14 -18.14
C THR A 707 -42.16 -1.98 -18.14
N ASP A 708 -42.62 -0.82 -17.70
CA ASP A 708 -41.76 0.31 -17.44
C ASP A 708 -40.68 -0.07 -16.42
N SER A 709 -39.42 0.39 -16.64
CA SER A 709 -38.26 -0.06 -15.88
C SER A 709 -37.51 1.10 -15.25
N PHE A 710 -37.21 0.97 -13.96
CA PHE A 710 -36.37 1.91 -13.21
C PHE A 710 -35.03 1.24 -12.86
N PHE A 711 -33.94 1.98 -13.01
CA PHE A 711 -32.59 1.51 -12.72
C PHE A 711 -31.85 2.47 -11.81
N THR A 712 -31.26 1.94 -10.73
CA THR A 712 -30.20 2.62 -9.98
C THR A 712 -28.90 1.83 -10.16
N ILE A 713 -27.88 2.46 -10.73
CA ILE A 713 -26.60 1.84 -11.04
C ILE A 713 -25.51 2.66 -10.41
N VAL A 714 -24.74 2.05 -9.51
CA VAL A 714 -23.56 2.68 -8.90
C VAL A 714 -22.31 2.08 -9.55
N ASN A 715 -21.30 2.92 -9.78
CA ASN A 715 -20.02 2.45 -10.29
C ASN A 715 -18.87 3.32 -9.82
N ASP A 716 -17.84 2.66 -9.27
CA ASP A 716 -16.69 3.28 -8.61
C ASP A 716 -15.47 3.45 -9.55
N THR A 717 -15.63 3.28 -10.88
CA THR A 717 -14.52 3.44 -11.85
C THR A 717 -13.80 4.78 -11.71
N THR A 718 -14.54 5.86 -11.47
CA THR A 718 -14.00 7.22 -11.36
C THR A 718 -13.39 7.54 -10.00
N HIS A 719 -13.54 6.67 -9.02
CA HIS A 719 -12.91 6.80 -7.69
C HIS A 719 -11.38 6.66 -7.76
N SER A 720 -10.86 5.86 -8.68
CA SER A 720 -9.44 5.57 -8.81
C SER A 720 -8.71 6.56 -9.73
N GLY A 721 -7.52 6.97 -9.33
CA GLY A 721 -6.60 7.77 -10.14
C GLY A 721 -5.76 6.97 -11.15
N GLN A 722 -6.21 5.79 -11.59
CA GLN A 722 -5.47 4.89 -12.47
C GLN A 722 -5.10 5.55 -13.81
N LYS A 723 -3.84 5.35 -14.24
CA LYS A 723 -3.41 5.69 -15.60
C LYS A 723 -3.79 4.60 -16.58
N LEU A 724 -4.33 5.00 -17.74
CA LEU A 724 -4.89 4.10 -18.73
C LEU A 724 -4.22 4.26 -20.11
N GLN A 725 -4.34 3.24 -20.93
CA GLN A 725 -3.78 3.23 -22.28
C GLN A 725 -4.67 3.99 -23.25
N ALA A 726 -4.23 5.16 -23.74
CA ALA A 726 -4.91 5.86 -24.83
C ALA A 726 -4.74 5.10 -26.17
N PRO A 727 -5.66 5.29 -27.17
CA PRO A 727 -6.80 6.19 -27.17
C PRO A 727 -8.07 5.64 -26.52
N ASP A 728 -8.12 4.33 -26.22
CA ASP A 728 -9.34 3.67 -25.73
C ASP A 728 -9.54 3.82 -24.22
N PHE A 729 -8.47 4.22 -23.50
CA PHE A 729 -8.43 4.34 -22.05
C PHE A 729 -8.78 3.03 -21.34
N ASP A 730 -8.21 1.95 -21.88
CA ASP A 730 -8.28 0.62 -21.26
C ASP A 730 -7.17 0.43 -20.21
N PRO A 731 -7.45 -0.36 -19.17
CA PRO A 731 -6.41 -0.82 -18.26
C PRO A 731 -5.29 -1.57 -18.99
N ALA A 732 -4.04 -1.23 -18.72
CA ALA A 732 -2.88 -1.91 -19.31
C ALA A 732 -1.67 -1.87 -18.37
N MET A 733 -0.92 -2.98 -18.30
CA MET A 733 0.31 -3.09 -17.51
C MET A 733 1.41 -2.13 -17.97
N LYS A 734 1.39 -1.73 -19.23
CA LYS A 734 2.36 -0.81 -19.83
C LYS A 734 1.62 0.24 -20.63
N ILE A 735 1.76 1.48 -20.22
CA ILE A 735 1.20 2.63 -20.94
C ILE A 735 2.23 3.06 -22.00
N THR A 736 1.89 2.90 -23.27
CA THR A 736 2.73 3.29 -24.42
C THR A 736 2.29 4.62 -25.03
N GLN A 737 1.02 4.96 -24.89
CA GLN A 737 0.45 6.23 -25.34
C GLN A 737 -0.29 6.88 -24.17
N LYS A 738 0.14 8.08 -23.82
CA LYS A 738 -0.41 8.85 -22.70
C LYS A 738 -1.69 9.58 -23.09
N ASN A 739 -2.46 9.95 -22.08
CA ASN A 739 -3.59 10.86 -22.18
C ASN A 739 -3.13 12.21 -22.79
N PRO A 740 -3.80 12.73 -23.82
CA PRO A 740 -3.52 14.06 -24.38
C PRO A 740 -3.89 15.18 -23.40
N LEU A 741 -4.83 14.95 -22.48
CA LEU A 741 -5.11 15.85 -21.37
C LEU A 741 -4.08 15.57 -20.26
N GLU A 742 -3.18 16.49 -20.00
CA GLU A 742 -2.19 16.38 -18.91
C GLU A 742 -2.80 16.70 -17.52
N LEU A 743 -4.08 16.35 -17.31
CA LEU A 743 -4.79 16.55 -16.05
C LEU A 743 -4.60 15.32 -15.14
N SER A 744 -4.29 15.56 -13.87
CA SER A 744 -4.15 14.51 -12.88
C SER A 744 -5.47 13.72 -12.71
N SER A 745 -5.39 12.39 -12.75
CA SER A 745 -6.55 11.49 -12.53
C SER A 745 -7.71 11.59 -13.55
N SER A 746 -7.51 12.23 -14.70
CA SER A 746 -8.56 12.37 -15.73
C SER A 746 -8.83 11.09 -16.50
N ASP A 747 -7.88 10.14 -16.56
CA ASP A 747 -7.97 8.92 -17.38
C ASP A 747 -9.21 8.08 -17.05
N ALA A 748 -9.51 7.88 -15.76
CA ALA A 748 -10.66 7.12 -15.31
C ALA A 748 -11.99 7.79 -15.67
N ASN A 749 -12.06 9.12 -15.62
CA ASN A 749 -13.22 9.88 -16.07
C ASN A 749 -13.40 9.76 -17.59
N ILE A 750 -12.31 9.82 -18.37
CA ILE A 750 -12.38 9.62 -19.84
C ILE A 750 -12.88 8.21 -20.15
N ALA A 751 -12.35 7.19 -19.47
CA ALA A 751 -12.78 5.81 -19.63
C ALA A 751 -14.27 5.64 -19.35
N MET A 752 -14.78 6.21 -18.26
CA MET A 752 -16.21 6.21 -17.94
C MET A 752 -17.04 6.86 -19.07
N TYR A 753 -16.69 8.07 -19.52
CA TYR A 753 -17.46 8.74 -20.58
C TYR A 753 -17.44 7.95 -21.90
N LYS A 754 -16.32 7.32 -22.26
CA LYS A 754 -16.21 6.48 -23.46
C LYS A 754 -17.08 5.22 -23.34
N ARG A 755 -16.97 4.48 -22.22
CA ARG A 755 -17.76 3.23 -22.03
C ARG A 755 -19.26 3.51 -21.95
N ILE A 756 -19.66 4.55 -21.25
CA ILE A 756 -21.06 5.00 -21.22
C ILE A 756 -21.51 5.51 -22.59
N GLY A 757 -20.68 6.27 -23.32
CA GLY A 757 -20.97 6.69 -24.68
C GLY A 757 -21.27 5.52 -25.61
N GLU A 758 -20.46 4.46 -25.55
CA GLU A 758 -20.70 3.22 -26.30
C GLU A 758 -22.04 2.54 -25.92
N TRP A 759 -22.40 2.58 -24.63
CA TRP A 759 -23.70 2.03 -24.19
C TRP A 759 -24.86 2.92 -24.64
N LEU A 760 -24.74 4.24 -24.62
CA LEU A 760 -25.75 5.17 -25.13
C LEU A 760 -26.00 4.95 -26.64
N ASP A 761 -24.95 4.73 -27.41
CA ASP A 761 -25.07 4.42 -28.84
C ASP A 761 -25.73 3.05 -29.05
N TYR A 762 -25.45 2.06 -28.17
CA TYR A 762 -26.16 0.78 -28.19
C TYR A 762 -27.66 0.93 -27.91
N LEU A 763 -28.08 1.84 -27.02
CA LEU A 763 -29.50 2.16 -26.80
C LEU A 763 -30.14 2.77 -28.04
N LYS A 764 -29.44 3.66 -28.77
CA LYS A 764 -29.92 4.26 -30.03
C LYS A 764 -30.12 3.19 -31.10
N GLU A 765 -29.14 2.32 -31.28
CA GLU A 765 -29.18 1.20 -32.24
C GLU A 765 -30.38 0.27 -31.98
N ASN A 766 -30.79 0.10 -30.74
CA ASN A 766 -31.88 -0.79 -30.35
C ASN A 766 -33.22 -0.07 -30.12
N GLY A 767 -33.29 1.23 -30.38
CA GLY A 767 -34.54 2.01 -30.29
C GLY A 767 -35.06 2.23 -28.86
N CYS A 768 -34.18 2.18 -27.87
CA CYS A 768 -34.49 2.42 -26.45
C CYS A 768 -33.91 3.75 -25.92
N TYR A 769 -33.35 4.58 -26.77
CA TYR A 769 -32.75 5.85 -26.33
C TYR A 769 -33.83 6.93 -26.08
N ASP A 770 -34.81 7.04 -26.95
CA ASP A 770 -35.81 8.10 -26.89
C ASP A 770 -36.80 7.90 -25.73
N ASN A 771 -37.15 6.66 -25.45
CA ASN A 771 -38.02 6.30 -24.32
C ASN A 771 -37.26 6.17 -23.00
N SER A 772 -36.01 6.62 -22.94
CA SER A 772 -35.19 6.57 -21.73
C SER A 772 -34.95 7.96 -21.17
N ARG A 773 -35.20 8.15 -19.85
CA ARG A 773 -34.70 9.25 -19.07
C ARG A 773 -33.42 8.78 -18.36
N ILE A 774 -32.32 9.51 -18.53
CA ILE A 774 -31.00 9.10 -18.03
C ILE A 774 -30.41 10.24 -17.21
N ILE A 775 -30.04 9.96 -15.96
CA ILE A 775 -29.39 10.89 -15.03
C ILE A 775 -28.04 10.30 -14.66
N PHE A 776 -26.97 11.04 -14.92
CA PHE A 776 -25.62 10.76 -14.41
C PHE A 776 -25.30 11.75 -13.30
N VAL A 777 -24.87 11.26 -12.16
CA VAL A 777 -24.53 12.08 -11.01
C VAL A 777 -23.37 11.47 -10.26
N SER A 778 -22.56 12.28 -9.58
CA SER A 778 -21.62 11.79 -8.56
C SER A 778 -22.07 12.22 -7.17
N ASP A 779 -21.65 11.45 -6.18
CA ASP A 779 -21.92 11.69 -4.77
C ASP A 779 -21.12 12.88 -4.23
N HIS A 780 -19.88 13.05 -4.71
CA HIS A 780 -18.98 14.18 -4.45
C HIS A 780 -17.93 14.33 -5.56
N GLY A 781 -17.07 15.32 -5.46
CA GLY A 781 -15.88 15.50 -6.28
C GLY A 781 -14.59 15.12 -5.53
N ILE A 782 -13.44 15.56 -6.05
CA ILE A 782 -12.13 15.46 -5.41
C ILE A 782 -11.39 16.77 -5.55
N GLY A 783 -10.58 17.17 -4.55
CA GLY A 783 -9.72 18.34 -4.64
C GLY A 783 -8.72 18.19 -5.78
N ASN A 784 -8.84 19.04 -6.77
CA ASN A 784 -7.95 19.07 -7.92
C ASN A 784 -7.21 20.41 -7.96
N PRO A 785 -5.85 20.41 -7.83
CA PRO A 785 -5.07 21.65 -7.95
C PRO A 785 -5.13 22.28 -9.35
N GLU A 786 -5.53 21.49 -10.36
CA GLU A 786 -5.67 21.91 -11.77
C GLU A 786 -7.14 22.16 -12.17
N GLY A 787 -8.07 22.02 -11.21
CA GLY A 787 -9.51 22.17 -11.40
C GLY A 787 -9.98 23.61 -11.57
N TYR A 788 -11.26 23.85 -11.35
CA TYR A 788 -11.81 25.18 -11.45
C TYR A 788 -11.18 26.13 -10.45
N SER A 789 -10.60 27.23 -10.93
CA SER A 789 -10.25 28.32 -10.03
C SER A 789 -11.52 29.01 -9.58
N LEU A 790 -11.77 29.09 -8.29
CA LEU A 790 -12.80 29.96 -7.75
C LEU A 790 -12.50 31.40 -8.11
N SER A 791 -13.47 32.12 -8.67
CA SER A 791 -13.40 33.55 -8.77
C SER A 791 -13.25 34.14 -7.36
N ASN A 792 -12.24 35.00 -7.17
CA ASN A 792 -11.92 35.66 -5.89
C ASN A 792 -11.38 34.70 -4.79
N TYR A 793 -10.91 33.52 -5.16
CA TYR A 793 -10.37 32.58 -4.21
C TYR A 793 -8.89 32.86 -3.91
N ASN A 794 -8.59 33.36 -2.71
CA ASN A 794 -7.24 33.62 -2.19
C ASN A 794 -6.87 32.66 -1.04
N GLY A 795 -6.96 31.34 -1.25
CA GLY A 795 -6.51 30.36 -0.27
C GLY A 795 -7.56 29.86 0.70
N GLY A 796 -8.82 29.96 0.38
CA GLY A 796 -9.93 29.28 1.08
C GLY A 796 -10.63 30.09 2.15
N ILE A 797 -11.85 29.67 2.47
CA ILE A 797 -12.53 30.05 3.71
C ILE A 797 -11.67 29.49 4.83
N ALA A 798 -11.17 30.37 5.69
CA ALA A 798 -10.24 30.00 6.76
C ALA A 798 -8.97 29.24 6.29
N GLY A 799 -8.51 29.43 5.04
CA GLY A 799 -7.26 28.84 4.53
C GLY A 799 -7.34 27.37 4.11
N TYR A 800 -8.53 26.78 3.91
CA TYR A 800 -8.61 25.31 3.86
C TYR A 800 -9.47 24.71 2.73
N TYR A 801 -10.07 25.48 1.82
CA TYR A 801 -11.13 24.92 0.99
C TYR A 801 -10.86 24.88 -0.52
N ASN A 802 -11.06 23.69 -1.13
CA ASN A 802 -11.16 23.51 -2.57
C ASN A 802 -12.60 23.06 -2.94
N PRO A 803 -13.37 23.85 -3.71
CA PRO A 803 -14.76 23.57 -4.05
C PRO A 803 -14.94 22.31 -4.92
N ASP A 804 -13.89 21.87 -5.62
CA ASP A 804 -13.95 20.67 -6.44
C ASP A 804 -14.32 19.43 -5.64
N HIS A 805 -14.04 19.42 -4.33
CA HIS A 805 -14.47 18.33 -3.42
C HIS A 805 -16.00 18.20 -3.35
N ASN A 806 -16.73 19.31 -3.48
CA ASN A 806 -18.20 19.32 -3.39
C ASN A 806 -18.87 19.65 -4.72
N ASN A 807 -18.15 19.60 -5.85
CA ASN A 807 -18.72 19.83 -7.17
C ASN A 807 -18.86 18.51 -7.96
N PRO A 808 -19.98 17.79 -7.74
CA PRO A 808 -20.26 16.54 -8.45
C PRO A 808 -20.65 16.81 -9.90
N ILE A 809 -20.53 15.81 -10.76
CA ILE A 809 -21.22 15.85 -12.05
C ILE A 809 -22.73 15.73 -11.85
N LEU A 810 -23.50 16.39 -12.71
CA LEU A 810 -24.94 16.17 -12.85
C LEU A 810 -25.34 16.38 -14.31
N PHE A 811 -25.73 15.28 -14.96
CA PHE A 811 -26.27 15.30 -16.32
C PHE A 811 -27.67 14.75 -16.32
N MET A 812 -28.52 15.24 -17.21
CA MET A 812 -29.85 14.70 -17.47
C MET A 812 -30.15 14.70 -18.96
N LYS A 813 -30.66 13.58 -19.45
CA LYS A 813 -31.34 13.43 -20.74
C LYS A 813 -32.78 13.03 -20.46
N ASP A 814 -33.73 13.82 -20.92
CA ASP A 814 -35.16 13.49 -20.78
C ASP A 814 -35.68 12.69 -21.97
N PHE A 815 -36.88 12.13 -21.83
CA PHE A 815 -37.56 11.44 -22.92
C PHE A 815 -37.61 12.29 -24.17
N ASN A 816 -37.34 11.69 -25.35
CA ASN A 816 -37.35 12.34 -26.67
C ASN A 816 -36.47 13.62 -26.73
N SER A 817 -35.49 13.75 -25.85
CA SER A 817 -34.58 14.90 -25.89
C SER A 817 -33.45 14.65 -26.88
N HIS A 818 -33.23 15.63 -27.76
CA HIS A 818 -32.21 15.62 -28.83
C HIS A 818 -31.45 16.92 -28.90
N GLY A 819 -30.31 16.91 -29.56
CA GLY A 819 -29.48 18.08 -29.84
C GLY A 819 -28.18 18.06 -29.06
N LYS A 820 -27.32 19.00 -29.31
CA LYS A 820 -25.99 19.08 -28.68
C LYS A 820 -26.11 19.15 -27.15
N LEU A 821 -25.12 18.60 -26.48
CA LEU A 821 -24.95 18.74 -25.03
C LEU A 821 -25.06 20.22 -24.62
N LYS A 822 -25.99 20.53 -23.71
CA LYS A 822 -26.23 21.89 -23.18
C LYS A 822 -25.54 22.01 -21.82
N ILE A 823 -24.90 23.17 -21.57
CA ILE A 823 -24.36 23.50 -20.24
C ILE A 823 -25.39 24.42 -19.57
N ASN A 824 -25.82 24.02 -18.37
CA ASN A 824 -26.74 24.79 -17.54
C ASN A 824 -26.02 25.24 -16.26
N ASN A 825 -26.10 26.51 -15.91
CA ASN A 825 -25.46 27.11 -14.74
C ASN A 825 -26.45 27.36 -13.57
N ASP A 826 -27.66 26.85 -13.64
CA ASP A 826 -28.58 26.89 -12.51
C ASP A 826 -27.98 26.23 -11.28
N PHE A 827 -28.23 26.83 -10.11
CA PHE A 827 -27.73 26.28 -8.86
C PHE A 827 -28.49 24.99 -8.50
N MET A 828 -27.83 23.87 -8.59
CA MET A 828 -28.35 22.54 -8.33
C MET A 828 -27.64 21.86 -7.16
N THR A 829 -28.25 20.81 -6.67
CA THR A 829 -27.64 19.89 -5.69
C THR A 829 -27.84 18.44 -6.15
N ASN A 830 -27.03 17.52 -5.66
CA ASN A 830 -27.27 16.10 -5.94
C ASN A 830 -28.59 15.61 -5.29
N ALA A 831 -29.14 16.28 -4.26
CA ALA A 831 -30.47 15.99 -3.69
C ALA A 831 -31.65 16.35 -4.61
N ASP A 832 -31.44 17.02 -5.74
CA ASP A 832 -32.47 17.27 -6.75
C ASP A 832 -32.77 16.02 -7.60
N VAL A 833 -31.88 15.03 -7.62
CA VAL A 833 -32.00 13.82 -8.46
C VAL A 833 -33.34 13.11 -8.29
N PRO A 834 -33.88 12.84 -7.08
CA PRO A 834 -35.16 12.18 -6.95
C PRO A 834 -36.30 12.94 -7.65
N SER A 835 -36.35 14.24 -7.52
CA SER A 835 -37.37 15.04 -8.18
C SER A 835 -37.21 15.08 -9.70
N MET A 836 -35.97 15.11 -10.20
CA MET A 836 -35.66 15.02 -11.64
C MET A 836 -36.08 13.66 -12.21
N ALA A 837 -35.85 12.58 -11.45
CA ALA A 837 -36.20 11.23 -11.88
C ALA A 837 -37.70 11.02 -12.03
N VAL A 838 -38.52 11.50 -11.10
CA VAL A 838 -39.98 11.26 -11.07
C VAL A 838 -40.81 12.28 -11.84
N ASN A 839 -40.21 13.40 -12.25
CA ASN A 839 -40.93 14.49 -12.90
C ASN A 839 -41.72 14.02 -14.14
N GLY A 840 -43.05 14.32 -14.20
CA GLY A 840 -43.91 13.88 -15.29
C GLY A 840 -44.15 12.36 -15.39
N ILE A 841 -43.82 11.61 -14.35
CA ILE A 841 -44.08 10.16 -14.23
C ILE A 841 -44.96 9.89 -13.02
N ILE A 842 -44.66 10.45 -11.88
CA ILE A 842 -45.41 10.25 -10.63
C ILE A 842 -45.96 11.59 -10.16
N ASP A 843 -47.31 11.68 -10.10
CA ASP A 843 -47.98 12.84 -9.61
C ASP A 843 -47.96 12.90 -8.07
N ASN A 844 -47.50 14.05 -7.52
CA ASN A 844 -47.41 14.29 -6.08
C ASN A 844 -46.63 13.18 -5.33
N PRO A 845 -45.37 12.90 -5.70
CA PRO A 845 -44.59 11.81 -5.15
C PRO A 845 -44.41 11.97 -3.65
N VAL A 846 -44.58 10.85 -2.91
CA VAL A 846 -44.48 10.81 -1.44
C VAL A 846 -43.38 9.80 -1.07
N ASN A 847 -42.49 10.23 -0.19
CA ASN A 847 -41.42 9.36 0.31
C ASN A 847 -42.03 8.14 1.04
N PRO A 848 -41.78 6.91 0.56
CA PRO A 848 -42.43 5.70 1.10
C PRO A 848 -42.00 5.34 2.53
N PHE A 849 -40.97 5.98 3.09
CA PHE A 849 -40.49 5.76 4.46
C PHE A 849 -41.04 6.81 5.43
N THR A 850 -41.08 8.08 5.04
CA THR A 850 -41.45 9.20 5.93
C THR A 850 -42.86 9.72 5.71
N ASN A 851 -43.53 9.30 4.64
CA ASN A 851 -44.84 9.82 4.17
C ASN A 851 -44.86 11.32 3.91
N LYS A 852 -43.69 11.92 3.68
CA LYS A 852 -43.60 13.33 3.31
C LYS A 852 -43.54 13.50 1.79
N LYS A 853 -44.14 14.58 1.30
CA LYS A 853 -44.10 14.92 -0.12
C LYS A 853 -42.65 15.19 -0.54
N ILE A 854 -42.22 14.58 -1.63
CA ILE A 854 -40.90 14.89 -2.22
C ILE A 854 -40.98 16.28 -2.82
N THR A 855 -40.27 17.20 -2.24
CA THR A 855 -40.18 18.58 -2.67
C THR A 855 -38.86 18.87 -3.33
N THR A 856 -38.89 19.56 -4.45
CA THR A 856 -37.75 20.36 -4.93
C THR A 856 -37.74 21.65 -4.10
N ILE A 857 -36.62 22.02 -3.52
CA ILE A 857 -36.41 23.38 -3.10
C ILE A 857 -36.44 24.23 -4.38
N ASN A 858 -37.40 25.18 -4.45
CA ASN A 858 -37.48 26.09 -5.59
C ASN A 858 -36.12 26.72 -5.84
N PRO A 859 -35.62 26.82 -7.10
CA PRO A 859 -34.34 27.48 -7.38
C PRO A 859 -34.20 28.88 -6.78
N LYS A 860 -35.29 29.63 -6.66
CA LYS A 860 -35.30 30.95 -5.99
C LYS A 860 -35.11 30.83 -4.48
N GLU A 861 -35.68 29.81 -3.85
CA GLU A 861 -35.49 29.55 -2.41
C GLU A 861 -34.08 29.08 -2.10
N LYS A 862 -33.52 28.20 -2.94
CA LYS A 862 -32.10 27.81 -2.84
C LYS A 862 -31.16 29.01 -2.92
N LYS A 863 -31.45 29.95 -3.81
CA LYS A 863 -30.69 31.19 -3.93
C LYS A 863 -30.81 32.09 -2.71
N ALA A 864 -31.97 32.12 -2.06
CA ALA A 864 -32.27 33.01 -0.93
C ALA A 864 -31.76 32.43 0.39
N SER A 865 -32.06 31.15 0.69
CA SER A 865 -31.73 30.52 1.96
C SER A 865 -30.38 29.77 1.97
N GLY A 866 -29.94 29.39 0.75
CA GLY A 866 -28.77 28.52 0.59
C GLY A 866 -29.05 27.05 0.93
N VAL A 867 -28.04 26.23 0.78
CA VAL A 867 -28.05 24.81 1.17
C VAL A 867 -26.94 24.53 2.18
N VAL A 868 -27.23 23.74 3.17
CA VAL A 868 -26.30 23.40 4.26
C VAL A 868 -25.54 22.12 3.90
N ILE A 869 -24.24 22.25 3.79
CA ILE A 869 -23.33 21.13 3.52
C ILE A 869 -22.33 20.95 4.64
N THR A 870 -21.64 19.81 4.65
CA THR A 870 -20.48 19.60 5.53
C THR A 870 -19.25 19.28 4.71
N HIS A 871 -18.10 19.83 5.12
CA HIS A 871 -16.88 19.75 4.34
C HIS A 871 -15.95 18.61 4.79
N ASN A 872 -15.83 18.35 6.07
CA ASN A 872 -14.92 17.33 6.57
C ASN A 872 -15.68 16.10 7.04
N TRP A 873 -15.27 14.94 6.53
CA TRP A 873 -15.61 13.67 7.13
C TRP A 873 -14.35 13.05 7.73
N ARG A 874 -14.44 12.64 8.99
CA ARG A 874 -13.35 11.91 9.66
C ARG A 874 -13.79 10.47 9.89
N PRO A 875 -12.95 9.46 9.58
CA PRO A 875 -13.21 8.10 10.02
C PRO A 875 -13.47 8.07 11.54
N GLY A 876 -14.53 7.38 11.97
CA GLY A 876 -15.00 7.43 13.37
C GLY A 876 -15.92 8.60 13.69
N GLY A 877 -16.16 9.53 12.75
CA GLY A 877 -17.14 10.62 12.90
C GLY A 877 -18.60 10.16 12.86
N ASN A 878 -18.86 8.92 12.42
CA ASN A 878 -20.19 8.33 12.47
C ASN A 878 -20.51 7.82 13.87
N GLY A 879 -21.42 8.50 14.56
CA GLY A 879 -22.05 7.92 15.74
C GLY A 879 -23.06 6.84 15.32
N LEU A 880 -23.68 6.20 16.30
CA LEU A 880 -24.72 5.20 16.03
C LEU A 880 -25.97 5.81 15.38
N TYR A 881 -26.32 7.04 15.78
CA TYR A 881 -27.55 7.72 15.42
C TYR A 881 -27.35 9.02 14.64
N THR A 882 -26.19 9.67 14.77
CA THR A 882 -25.90 10.97 14.17
C THR A 882 -24.47 11.05 13.65
N PHE A 883 -24.27 11.83 12.60
CA PHE A 883 -22.94 12.23 12.16
C PHE A 883 -22.34 13.24 13.15
N LYS A 884 -21.11 12.97 13.58
CA LYS A 884 -20.35 13.84 14.49
C LYS A 884 -19.50 14.82 13.69
N VAL A 885 -20.14 15.81 13.13
CA VAL A 885 -19.47 16.86 12.34
C VAL A 885 -19.20 18.04 13.25
N PRO A 886 -17.94 18.51 13.40
CA PRO A 886 -17.59 19.72 14.13
C PRO A 886 -18.34 20.95 13.59
N GLU A 887 -18.69 21.90 14.46
CA GLU A 887 -19.46 23.09 14.08
C GLU A 887 -18.80 23.92 12.99
N GLN A 888 -17.47 24.01 13.01
CA GLN A 888 -16.68 24.73 12.01
C GLN A 888 -16.64 24.05 10.62
N ASP A 889 -17.06 22.82 10.48
CA ASP A 889 -17.04 22.05 9.24
C ASP A 889 -18.39 22.09 8.49
N TRP A 890 -19.35 22.86 9.00
CA TRP A 890 -20.61 23.14 8.32
C TRP A 890 -20.53 24.43 7.52
N TYR A 891 -21.13 24.45 6.34
CA TYR A 891 -21.18 25.59 5.44
C TYR A 891 -22.57 25.76 4.86
N THR A 892 -22.98 27.02 4.65
CA THR A 892 -24.16 27.38 3.86
C THR A 892 -23.70 27.95 2.54
N ILE A 893 -24.16 27.36 1.42
CA ILE A 893 -23.80 27.80 0.05
C ILE A 893 -25.02 28.33 -0.66
N LYS A 894 -24.88 29.45 -1.36
CA LYS A 894 -25.92 30.12 -2.12
C LYS A 894 -25.51 30.29 -3.58
N GLU A 895 -26.47 30.36 -4.48
CA GLU A 895 -26.39 30.76 -5.89
C GLU A 895 -25.30 30.09 -6.76
N ASN A 896 -24.03 30.25 -6.42
CA ASN A 896 -22.94 29.84 -7.28
C ASN A 896 -21.78 29.25 -6.45
N ILE A 897 -21.52 27.94 -6.62
CA ILE A 897 -20.44 27.23 -5.93
C ILE A 897 -19.04 27.77 -6.27
N PHE A 898 -18.89 28.42 -7.44
CA PHE A 898 -17.61 28.95 -7.92
C PHE A 898 -17.28 30.37 -7.44
N ASP A 899 -18.16 31.01 -6.69
CA ASP A 899 -17.92 32.30 -6.06
C ASP A 899 -17.82 32.14 -4.54
N ILE A 900 -16.64 32.44 -3.99
CA ILE A 900 -16.36 32.33 -2.56
C ILE A 900 -17.31 33.18 -1.69
N ASN A 901 -17.85 34.26 -2.22
CA ASN A 901 -18.79 35.12 -1.49
C ASN A 901 -20.14 34.44 -1.21
N ASN A 902 -20.42 33.33 -1.90
CA ASN A 902 -21.61 32.51 -1.68
C ASN A 902 -21.43 31.44 -0.62
N TRP A 903 -20.24 31.34 -0.01
CA TRP A 903 -19.90 30.35 1.01
C TRP A 903 -19.86 31.02 2.38
N GLU A 904 -20.70 30.58 3.29
CA GLU A 904 -20.77 31.09 4.66
C GLU A 904 -20.51 29.91 5.62
N GLN A 905 -19.56 30.07 6.54
CA GLN A 905 -19.30 29.06 7.57
C GLN A 905 -20.45 29.01 8.60
N GLY A 906 -20.88 27.81 8.96
CA GLY A 906 -21.95 27.58 9.93
C GLY A 906 -23.30 27.24 9.29
N ILE A 907 -24.23 26.79 10.13
CA ILE A 907 -25.64 26.53 9.79
C ILE A 907 -26.41 27.81 10.05
N LYS A 908 -26.98 28.44 9.03
CA LYS A 908 -27.87 29.60 9.16
C LYS A 908 -29.34 29.22 8.99
#